data_67e40930d4059679645ca0695a96864d
#
_entry.id   67e40930d4059679645ca0695a96864d
#
_cell.length_a   1.000
_cell.length_b   1.000
_cell.length_c   1.000
_cell.angle_alpha   90.00
_cell.angle_beta   90.00
_cell.angle_gamma   90.00
#
_symmetry.space_group_name_H-M   'P 1'
#
loop_
_entity.id
_entity.type
_entity.pdbx_description
1 polymer ?
#
loop_
_entity_poly.entity_id
_entity_poly.type
_entity_poly.pdbx_seq_one_letter_code
_entity_poly.pdbx_strand_id
1 'polypeptide(L)'
;QDAAANAAKVTVVADALSSNQSKVSVAEDHVKAGESTTVTLVAKDAHGNAISGLSLSASLTGTASEGATVSSWTEKGDGSYVATLTTGGKTGELRVMPLFNGQPAATEAAQLTVIAGEMSSANSTLVADNKAPTVKTTTELTFTVKDAYGNPVTGMKPDAPVFSGAANTGSERPSAGNWTEKGNGVYVATLTLGSAAGQLSVMPRVNGQNAVAQPLVLNVAGDASKAEIRDMTVKVNNQLANGQSANQITLTVVDSYGNPLQGQEVTLTLPQGVTSKTGNTVTTNAAGKVDIELMSTVAGEHSITASVNNAQKTVTVKFKADFSTGQATLEVDGSTPKVANDNDAFTLTATVKDQYGNLLPGAVVVFNLPRGVKPLADGNIMVNADKEGKAELKVVSVTAGTYEITASAGNDQPSNAQSVTFVADKTTATISSIEVIGNRAVADGKTKQTYKVTVTDANNNLLKDSDVTLTASSENLVLDPKGTAKTNEQGQAVFTGSTTIAATYTLTAKVEQANGQVSTKTAESKFVADDKNAVLAASPERVDSLVADGKTTATMTVTLMAGVNPVGGSMWVDIEAPEGVTEKDYQFLPSKADHFSGGKITRTFSTSKPGVYTFTFNALTYGGYEMTPVKVTINAVAAETENGEEEMP
;
A
#
# COMPACT_ATOMS: atom_id res chain seq x y z
N GLN A 1 9.61 156.53 -36.18
CA GLN A 1 10.78 155.89 -35.60
C GLN A 1 10.39 154.63 -34.82
N ASP A 2 11.07 153.87 -35.08
CA ASP A 2 10.82 152.50 -34.84
C ASP A 2 10.88 152.14 -33.34
N ALA A 3 9.81 151.62 -32.92
CA ALA A 3 9.89 150.87 -31.68
C ALA A 3 9.60 149.43 -32.03
N ALA A 4 10.69 148.78 -32.17
CA ALA A 4 10.59 147.35 -32.35
C ALA A 4 10.02 146.73 -31.06
N ALA A 5 8.95 146.12 -31.22
CA ALA A 5 8.30 145.45 -30.14
C ALA A 5 8.91 144.04 -29.91
N ASN A 6 9.38 143.82 -28.77
CA ASN A 6 9.50 142.49 -28.32
C ASN A 6 8.07 141.94 -28.13
N ALA A 7 7.67 141.10 -29.00
CA ALA A 7 6.37 140.41 -28.84
C ALA A 7 6.47 139.57 -27.55
N ALA A 8 5.66 139.83 -26.64
CA ALA A 8 5.48 139.01 -25.46
C ALA A 8 5.06 137.59 -25.89
N LYS A 9 5.86 136.64 -25.61
CA LYS A 9 5.48 135.22 -25.80
C LYS A 9 4.63 134.85 -24.59
N VAL A 10 3.41 134.58 -24.84
CA VAL A 10 2.49 133.93 -23.90
C VAL A 10 2.43 132.51 -24.24
N THR A 11 2.81 131.73 -23.30
CA THR A 11 2.63 130.25 -23.45
C THR A 11 1.33 129.90 -22.83
N VAL A 12 0.36 129.46 -23.66
CA VAL A 12 -0.90 128.89 -23.18
C VAL A 12 -0.63 127.43 -22.82
N VAL A 13 -0.89 127.09 -21.60
CA VAL A 13 -0.77 125.75 -21.09
C VAL A 13 -2.17 125.13 -21.00
N ALA A 14 -2.27 123.82 -21.08
CA ALA A 14 -3.54 123.16 -20.87
C ALA A 14 -4.08 123.38 -19.44
N ASP A 15 -5.32 123.39 -19.30
CA ASP A 15 -6.09 123.55 -18.05
C ASP A 15 -6.07 122.26 -17.22
N ALA A 16 -6.87 122.19 -16.19
CA ALA A 16 -7.06 121.02 -15.35
C ALA A 16 -7.55 119.80 -16.17
N LEU A 17 -7.05 118.63 -15.74
CA LEU A 17 -7.45 117.31 -16.39
C LEU A 17 -8.96 117.22 -16.41
N SER A 18 -9.51 116.91 -17.60
CA SER A 18 -10.95 116.67 -17.82
C SER A 18 -11.15 115.16 -18.06
N SER A 19 -11.67 114.44 -17.11
CA SER A 19 -12.05 113.01 -17.29
C SER A 19 -13.00 112.77 -18.45
N ASN A 20 -13.84 113.76 -18.77
CA ASN A 20 -14.84 113.61 -19.90
C ASN A 20 -14.11 113.72 -21.26
N GLN A 21 -13.00 114.37 -21.38
CA GLN A 21 -12.27 114.51 -22.63
C GLN A 21 -11.09 113.51 -22.74
N SER A 22 -10.69 112.91 -21.65
CA SER A 22 -9.65 111.95 -21.58
C SER A 22 -10.15 110.54 -21.87
N LYS A 23 -9.31 109.77 -22.51
CA LYS A 23 -9.66 108.35 -22.83
C LYS A 23 -8.61 107.38 -22.42
N VAL A 24 -9.00 106.31 -21.84
CA VAL A 24 -8.10 105.16 -21.56
C VAL A 24 -8.44 104.03 -22.53
N SER A 25 -7.42 103.34 -23.00
CA SER A 25 -7.54 102.14 -23.87
C SER A 25 -6.45 101.15 -23.50
N VAL A 26 -6.68 99.90 -23.85
CA VAL A 26 -5.67 98.82 -23.83
C VAL A 26 -5.34 98.44 -25.25
N ALA A 27 -4.08 98.01 -25.50
CA ALA A 27 -3.63 97.60 -26.81
C ALA A 27 -4.32 96.27 -27.28
N GLU A 28 -4.63 95.35 -26.32
CA GLU A 28 -5.27 94.09 -26.58
C GLU A 28 -6.49 93.92 -25.63
N ASP A 29 -7.61 93.50 -26.21
CA ASP A 29 -8.83 93.29 -25.46
C ASP A 29 -8.98 91.86 -24.85
N HIS A 30 -8.06 90.92 -25.28
CA HIS A 30 -7.87 89.60 -24.73
C HIS A 30 -6.41 89.37 -24.40
N VAL A 31 -6.07 89.19 -23.12
CA VAL A 31 -4.71 88.91 -22.65
C VAL A 31 -4.65 87.68 -21.83
N LYS A 32 -3.65 86.80 -22.06
CA LYS A 32 -3.53 85.61 -21.25
C LYS A 32 -3.16 85.89 -19.81
N ALA A 33 -3.59 85.06 -18.88
CA ALA A 33 -3.21 85.19 -17.47
C ALA A 33 -1.66 85.17 -17.33
N GLY A 34 -1.13 86.16 -16.56
CA GLY A 34 0.27 86.36 -16.35
C GLY A 34 1.01 87.06 -17.46
N GLU A 35 0.35 87.38 -18.59
CA GLU A 35 0.95 88.15 -19.68
C GLU A 35 0.69 89.65 -19.54
N SER A 36 1.36 90.48 -20.34
CA SER A 36 1.24 91.91 -20.25
C SER A 36 0.77 92.53 -21.54
N THR A 37 0.03 93.65 -21.41
CA THR A 37 -0.42 94.50 -22.51
C THR A 37 -0.12 95.93 -22.16
N THR A 38 -0.21 96.85 -23.15
CA THR A 38 -0.03 98.30 -22.92
C THR A 38 -1.40 98.94 -22.65
N VAL A 39 -1.44 99.76 -21.56
CA VAL A 39 -2.54 100.67 -21.29
C VAL A 39 -2.14 102.05 -21.64
N THR A 40 -2.95 102.81 -22.36
CA THR A 40 -2.70 104.16 -22.83
C THR A 40 -3.80 105.11 -22.34
N LEU A 41 -3.39 106.18 -21.63
CA LEU A 41 -4.30 107.28 -21.34
C LEU A 41 -3.95 108.46 -22.29
N VAL A 42 -4.91 109.01 -22.97
CA VAL A 42 -4.81 110.27 -23.67
C VAL A 42 -5.46 111.31 -22.80
N ALA A 43 -4.62 112.08 -22.11
CA ALA A 43 -5.07 113.06 -21.12
C ALA A 43 -5.28 114.42 -21.76
N LYS A 44 -6.50 114.98 -21.56
CA LYS A 44 -6.95 116.24 -22.13
C LYS A 44 -7.63 117.12 -21.05
N ASP A 45 -7.56 118.44 -21.31
CA ASP A 45 -8.37 119.46 -20.56
C ASP A 45 -9.80 119.51 -21.10
N ALA A 46 -10.61 120.34 -20.51
CA ALA A 46 -12.03 120.57 -20.91
C ALA A 46 -12.18 121.04 -22.36
N HIS A 47 -11.11 121.66 -22.93
CA HIS A 47 -11.07 122.23 -24.29
C HIS A 47 -10.45 121.23 -25.32
N GLY A 48 -10.01 120.07 -24.87
CA GLY A 48 -9.42 119.05 -25.71
C GLY A 48 -7.93 119.21 -25.91
N ASN A 49 -7.23 120.04 -25.18
CA ASN A 49 -5.81 120.21 -25.26
C ASN A 49 -5.11 119.07 -24.51
N ALA A 50 -3.99 118.64 -25.03
CA ALA A 50 -3.17 117.54 -24.44
C ALA A 50 -2.52 118.05 -23.11
N ILE A 51 -2.52 117.24 -22.06
CA ILE A 51 -1.95 117.58 -20.77
C ILE A 51 -0.67 116.75 -20.57
N SER A 52 0.39 117.39 -20.22
CA SER A 52 1.69 116.81 -19.86
C SER A 52 2.01 116.97 -18.38
N GLY A 53 2.96 116.18 -17.89
CA GLY A 53 3.46 116.25 -16.49
C GLY A 53 2.56 115.64 -15.44
N LEU A 54 1.62 114.79 -15.78
CA LEU A 54 0.76 114.11 -14.81
C LEU A 54 1.50 112.96 -14.09
N SER A 55 1.39 112.96 -12.76
CA SER A 55 1.74 111.78 -11.96
C SER A 55 0.52 110.89 -11.76
N LEU A 56 0.53 109.79 -12.43
CA LEU A 56 -0.61 108.91 -12.48
C LEU A 56 -0.40 107.66 -11.65
N SER A 57 -1.46 107.17 -11.01
CA SER A 57 -1.61 105.82 -10.46
C SER A 57 -2.75 105.10 -11.23
N ALA A 58 -3.04 103.86 -10.85
CA ALA A 58 -4.15 103.09 -11.47
C ALA A 58 -4.98 102.38 -10.41
N SER A 59 -6.27 102.28 -10.65
CA SER A 59 -7.19 101.40 -9.96
C SER A 59 -7.56 100.21 -10.90
N LEU A 60 -7.42 99.00 -10.37
CA LEU A 60 -7.79 97.74 -11.07
C LEU A 60 -9.01 97.20 -10.43
N THR A 61 -10.00 96.85 -11.25
CA THR A 61 -11.25 96.28 -10.80
C THR A 61 -11.71 95.14 -11.77
N GLY A 62 -12.71 94.38 -11.39
CA GLY A 62 -13.19 93.22 -12.16
C GLY A 62 -12.79 91.90 -11.55
N THR A 63 -13.31 90.79 -12.09
CA THR A 63 -13.06 89.44 -11.58
C THR A 63 -11.62 88.95 -11.70
N ALA A 64 -10.88 89.55 -12.65
CA ALA A 64 -9.47 89.24 -12.90
C ALA A 64 -8.50 90.25 -12.33
N SER A 65 -8.94 91.17 -11.42
CA SER A 65 -8.11 92.20 -10.87
C SER A 65 -7.09 91.70 -9.83
N GLU A 66 -7.31 90.59 -9.23
CA GLU A 66 -6.38 89.99 -8.22
C GLU A 66 -5.05 89.60 -8.86
N GLY A 67 -3.97 90.12 -8.27
CA GLY A 67 -2.60 89.89 -8.76
C GLY A 67 -2.22 90.68 -10.02
N ALA A 68 -3.15 91.47 -10.61
CA ALA A 68 -2.85 92.28 -11.75
C ALA A 68 -2.09 93.58 -11.25
N THR A 69 -1.16 94.03 -12.06
CA THR A 69 -0.34 95.25 -11.72
C THR A 69 -0.19 96.16 -12.93
N VAL A 70 -0.07 97.48 -12.64
CA VAL A 70 0.25 98.46 -13.65
C VAL A 70 1.63 99.08 -13.32
N SER A 71 2.53 99.14 -14.29
CA SER A 71 3.80 99.79 -14.13
C SER A 71 3.67 101.27 -13.92
N SER A 72 4.74 101.99 -13.59
CA SER A 72 4.73 103.47 -13.64
C SER A 72 4.39 103.96 -15.05
N TRP A 73 3.62 105.07 -15.13
CA TRP A 73 3.22 105.71 -16.35
C TRP A 73 4.37 106.50 -16.97
N THR A 74 4.55 106.39 -18.27
CA THR A 74 5.53 107.11 -19.04
C THR A 74 4.84 108.07 -20.01
N GLU A 75 5.11 109.35 -19.91
CA GLU A 75 4.60 110.36 -20.84
C GLU A 75 5.30 110.26 -22.20
N LYS A 76 4.56 110.46 -23.30
CA LYS A 76 5.08 110.41 -24.68
C LYS A 76 5.26 111.83 -25.31
N GLY A 77 4.86 112.91 -24.55
CA GLY A 77 5.02 114.30 -24.99
C GLY A 77 3.84 114.85 -25.81
N ASP A 78 2.85 114.09 -26.11
CA ASP A 78 1.64 114.43 -26.89
C ASP A 78 0.35 114.38 -26.04
N GLY A 79 0.49 114.30 -24.68
CA GLY A 79 -0.63 114.06 -23.75
C GLY A 79 -0.98 112.63 -23.61
N SER A 80 -0.21 111.75 -24.25
CA SER A 80 -0.40 110.29 -24.07
C SER A 80 0.55 109.81 -22.96
N TYR A 81 -0.02 108.99 -22.08
CA TYR A 81 0.68 108.28 -21.01
C TYR A 81 0.50 106.76 -21.22
N VAL A 82 1.59 106.07 -21.23
CA VAL A 82 1.58 104.59 -21.41
C VAL A 82 2.12 103.94 -20.15
N ALA A 83 1.53 102.81 -19.81
CA ALA A 83 1.98 101.90 -18.77
C ALA A 83 1.84 100.47 -19.22
N THR A 84 2.63 99.54 -18.68
CA THR A 84 2.48 98.14 -18.85
C THR A 84 1.49 97.58 -17.82
N LEU A 85 0.40 97.06 -18.28
CA LEU A 85 -0.56 96.25 -17.48
C LEU A 85 -0.12 94.79 -17.55
N THR A 86 0.24 94.20 -16.42
CA THR A 86 0.49 92.78 -16.29
C THR A 86 -0.75 92.16 -15.62
N THR A 87 -1.33 91.17 -16.26
CA THR A 87 -2.48 90.47 -15.75
C THR A 87 -2.12 89.57 -14.57
N GLY A 88 -3.00 89.35 -13.65
CA GLY A 88 -2.88 88.32 -12.60
C GLY A 88 -3.11 86.96 -13.09
N GLY A 89 -3.16 85.98 -12.16
CA GLY A 89 -3.41 84.58 -12.47
C GLY A 89 -4.88 84.21 -12.69
N LYS A 90 -5.83 85.15 -12.50
CA LYS A 90 -7.25 84.88 -12.65
C LYS A 90 -7.78 85.33 -14.00
N THR A 91 -8.62 84.47 -14.61
CA THR A 91 -9.37 84.78 -15.82
C THR A 91 -10.64 85.58 -15.50
N GLY A 92 -11.10 86.35 -16.48
CA GLY A 92 -12.35 87.09 -16.38
C GLY A 92 -12.15 88.54 -16.83
N GLU A 93 -13.06 89.41 -16.47
CA GLU A 93 -13.02 90.84 -16.80
C GLU A 93 -11.98 91.60 -15.92
N LEU A 94 -11.11 92.42 -16.55
CA LEU A 94 -10.20 93.30 -15.90
C LEU A 94 -10.47 94.73 -16.42
N ARG A 95 -10.67 95.66 -15.51
CA ARG A 95 -10.87 97.07 -15.81
C ARG A 95 -9.72 97.91 -15.21
N VAL A 96 -9.15 98.79 -16.00
CA VAL A 96 -8.06 99.69 -15.60
C VAL A 96 -8.52 101.12 -15.65
N MET A 97 -8.52 101.82 -14.52
CA MET A 97 -8.85 103.22 -14.40
C MET A 97 -7.59 103.96 -13.98
N PRO A 98 -6.99 104.76 -14.86
CA PRO A 98 -5.92 105.67 -14.45
C PRO A 98 -6.47 106.72 -13.44
N LEU A 99 -5.69 107.00 -12.41
CA LEU A 99 -6.03 107.98 -11.38
C LEU A 99 -5.02 109.09 -11.36
N PHE A 100 -5.48 110.36 -11.29
CA PHE A 100 -4.71 111.55 -11.02
C PHE A 100 -5.18 112.11 -9.70
N ASN A 101 -4.24 112.33 -8.77
CA ASN A 101 -4.53 112.78 -7.40
C ASN A 101 -5.66 111.95 -6.74
N GLY A 102 -5.71 110.58 -7.02
CA GLY A 102 -6.68 109.70 -6.47
C GLY A 102 -8.08 109.74 -7.11
N GLN A 103 -8.28 110.59 -8.13
CA GLN A 103 -9.59 110.69 -8.87
C GLN A 103 -9.45 110.03 -10.25
N PRO A 104 -10.50 109.50 -10.81
CA PRO A 104 -10.55 108.94 -12.16
C PRO A 104 -10.08 109.93 -13.22
N ALA A 105 -9.06 109.53 -14.01
CA ALA A 105 -8.54 110.35 -15.08
C ALA A 105 -9.32 110.26 -16.39
N ALA A 106 -10.29 109.31 -16.53
CA ALA A 106 -11.23 109.13 -17.62
C ALA A 106 -12.57 108.80 -17.05
N THR A 107 -13.66 108.92 -17.83
CA THR A 107 -15.05 108.60 -17.43
C THR A 107 -15.26 107.11 -17.42
N GLU A 108 -14.62 106.44 -18.29
CA GLU A 108 -14.75 104.94 -18.45
C GLU A 108 -13.41 104.28 -18.26
N ALA A 109 -13.40 103.18 -17.55
CA ALA A 109 -12.17 102.32 -17.44
C ALA A 109 -11.94 101.60 -18.75
N ALA A 110 -10.67 101.40 -19.12
CA ALA A 110 -10.36 100.44 -20.17
C ALA A 110 -10.65 99.04 -19.67
N GLN A 111 -11.27 98.25 -20.53
CA GLN A 111 -11.73 96.91 -20.20
C GLN A 111 -11.02 95.91 -21.13
N LEU A 112 -10.56 94.80 -20.55
CA LEU A 112 -10.09 93.60 -21.28
C LEU A 112 -10.57 92.34 -20.62
N THR A 113 -10.52 91.23 -21.34
CA THR A 113 -10.81 89.90 -20.84
C THR A 113 -9.47 89.17 -20.63
N VAL A 114 -9.20 88.75 -19.39
CA VAL A 114 -8.08 87.85 -19.12
C VAL A 114 -8.55 86.43 -19.45
N ILE A 115 -7.91 85.84 -20.41
CA ILE A 115 -8.17 84.48 -20.83
C ILE A 115 -7.14 83.54 -20.22
N ALA A 116 -7.43 82.17 -20.19
CA ALA A 116 -6.44 81.22 -19.72
C ALA A 116 -5.14 81.32 -20.51
N GLY A 117 -4.07 81.09 -19.83
CA GLY A 117 -2.70 81.03 -20.42
C GLY A 117 -2.51 79.71 -21.22
N GLU A 118 -1.22 79.49 -21.56
CA GLU A 118 -0.85 78.19 -22.19
C GLU A 118 -1.13 77.04 -21.24
N MET A 119 -1.49 75.87 -21.80
CA MET A 119 -1.72 74.63 -21.04
C MET A 119 -0.48 74.30 -20.17
N SER A 120 -0.73 74.02 -18.93
CA SER A 120 0.30 73.53 -17.97
C SER A 120 0.13 72.04 -17.76
N SER A 121 1.08 71.23 -18.17
CA SER A 121 1.08 69.79 -17.90
C SER A 121 1.16 69.46 -16.41
N ALA A 122 1.72 70.38 -15.58
CA ALA A 122 1.79 70.21 -14.14
C ALA A 122 0.42 70.36 -13.45
N ASN A 123 -0.48 71.21 -14.02
CA ASN A 123 -1.82 71.51 -13.44
C ASN A 123 -2.95 70.76 -14.14
N SER A 124 -2.66 70.16 -15.31
CA SER A 124 -3.63 69.36 -16.04
C SER A 124 -3.67 67.94 -15.55
N THR A 125 -4.83 67.28 -15.59
CA THR A 125 -5.01 65.92 -15.06
C THR A 125 -5.82 65.05 -16.03
N LEU A 126 -5.45 63.75 -16.07
CA LEU A 126 -6.21 62.70 -16.78
C LEU A 126 -6.72 61.70 -15.75
N VAL A 127 -7.97 61.36 -15.80
CA VAL A 127 -8.60 60.29 -15.00
C VAL A 127 -9.46 59.40 -15.88
N ALA A 128 -9.78 58.20 -15.39
CA ALA A 128 -10.75 57.30 -16.01
C ALA A 128 -11.82 56.96 -14.99
N ASP A 129 -13.04 56.72 -15.46
CA ASP A 129 -14.16 56.32 -14.63
C ASP A 129 -13.89 54.98 -13.94
N ASN A 130 -13.27 54.05 -14.68
CA ASN A 130 -12.82 52.78 -14.15
C ASN A 130 -11.30 52.63 -14.24
N LYS A 131 -10.62 52.52 -13.10
CA LYS A 131 -9.19 52.32 -13.03
C LYS A 131 -8.70 50.87 -13.17
N ALA A 132 -9.64 49.89 -13.11
CA ALA A 132 -9.42 48.51 -13.31
C ALA A 132 -10.42 47.90 -14.33
N PRO A 133 -10.44 48.40 -15.56
CA PRO A 133 -11.35 47.88 -16.60
C PRO A 133 -10.91 46.50 -17.03
N THR A 134 -11.86 45.77 -17.61
CA THR A 134 -11.62 44.45 -18.21
C THR A 134 -11.23 44.61 -19.68
N VAL A 135 -10.40 43.69 -20.19
CA VAL A 135 -10.08 43.59 -21.62
C VAL A 135 -11.37 43.65 -22.49
N LYS A 136 -11.28 44.29 -23.66
CA LYS A 136 -12.40 44.42 -24.63
C LYS A 136 -13.60 45.20 -24.13
N THR A 137 -13.52 45.85 -22.98
CA THR A 137 -14.55 46.81 -22.52
C THR A 137 -14.14 48.25 -22.82
N THR A 138 -14.98 49.18 -22.49
CA THR A 138 -14.73 50.63 -22.63
C THR A 138 -14.76 51.33 -21.28
N THR A 139 -13.99 52.40 -21.17
CA THR A 139 -14.08 53.34 -20.04
C THR A 139 -14.00 54.76 -20.55
N GLU A 140 -14.63 55.73 -19.89
CA GLU A 140 -14.49 57.14 -20.24
C GLU A 140 -13.21 57.72 -19.63
N LEU A 141 -12.44 58.45 -20.43
CA LEU A 141 -11.31 59.26 -20.03
C LEU A 141 -11.80 60.70 -19.86
N THR A 142 -11.48 61.34 -18.75
CA THR A 142 -11.73 62.74 -18.50
C THR A 142 -10.39 63.45 -18.37
N PHE A 143 -10.07 64.32 -19.34
CA PHE A 143 -8.90 65.13 -19.38
C PHE A 143 -9.26 66.57 -19.00
N THR A 144 -8.77 67.07 -17.86
CA THR A 144 -9.00 68.44 -17.39
C THR A 144 -7.72 69.25 -17.69
N VAL A 145 -7.87 70.21 -18.56
CA VAL A 145 -6.77 71.08 -19.03
C VAL A 145 -6.81 72.40 -18.27
N LYS A 146 -5.67 72.77 -17.69
CA LYS A 146 -5.48 73.99 -16.94
C LYS A 146 -4.20 74.67 -17.37
N ASP A 147 -4.15 76.01 -17.24
CA ASP A 147 -2.93 76.77 -17.36
C ASP A 147 -2.04 76.73 -16.09
N ALA A 148 -0.91 77.48 -16.09
CA ALA A 148 -0.02 77.53 -14.96
C ALA A 148 -0.62 78.11 -13.67
N TYR A 149 -1.75 78.84 -13.79
CA TYR A 149 -2.47 79.43 -12.67
C TYR A 149 -3.67 78.63 -12.22
N GLY A 150 -3.96 77.52 -12.91
CA GLY A 150 -5.08 76.65 -12.59
C GLY A 150 -6.39 77.02 -13.29
N ASN A 151 -6.36 78.02 -14.23
CA ASN A 151 -7.57 78.35 -15.01
C ASN A 151 -7.86 77.28 -16.05
N PRO A 152 -9.15 76.96 -16.30
CA PRO A 152 -9.55 76.03 -17.34
C PRO A 152 -9.16 76.55 -18.73
N VAL A 153 -8.51 75.67 -19.53
CA VAL A 153 -8.17 76.00 -20.92
C VAL A 153 -9.17 75.35 -21.87
N THR A 154 -9.89 76.15 -22.56
CA THR A 154 -10.97 75.76 -23.50
C THR A 154 -10.53 75.87 -24.96
N GLY A 155 -11.27 75.24 -25.91
CA GLY A 155 -11.01 75.34 -27.35
C GLY A 155 -9.81 74.58 -27.83
N MET A 156 -9.24 73.72 -27.00
CA MET A 156 -8.10 72.87 -27.37
C MET A 156 -8.56 71.72 -28.26
N LYS A 157 -7.62 71.18 -29.06
CA LYS A 157 -7.82 69.97 -29.84
C LYS A 157 -6.75 68.95 -29.40
N PRO A 158 -7.04 68.22 -28.32
CA PRO A 158 -6.08 67.21 -27.85
C PRO A 158 -5.86 66.15 -28.92
N ASP A 159 -4.60 65.73 -29.07
CA ASP A 159 -4.20 64.62 -29.96
C ASP A 159 -4.71 63.28 -29.41
N ALA A 160 -4.66 62.22 -30.20
CA ALA A 160 -4.86 60.85 -29.72
C ALA A 160 -3.86 60.55 -28.59
N PRO A 161 -4.31 59.98 -27.50
CA PRO A 161 -3.39 59.63 -26.41
C PRO A 161 -2.39 58.54 -26.84
N VAL A 162 -1.19 58.58 -26.24
CA VAL A 162 -0.19 57.52 -26.41
C VAL A 162 -0.37 56.47 -25.35
N PHE A 163 -0.39 55.20 -25.80
CA PHE A 163 -0.52 54.06 -24.94
C PHE A 163 0.82 53.34 -24.78
N SER A 164 1.11 52.84 -23.57
CA SER A 164 2.29 52.01 -23.27
C SER A 164 1.96 51.04 -22.13
N GLY A 165 2.86 50.04 -21.89
CA GLY A 165 2.67 49.05 -20.85
C GLY A 165 2.19 47.68 -21.40
N ALA A 166 2.04 46.70 -20.50
CA ALA A 166 1.72 45.32 -20.87
C ALA A 166 0.35 45.19 -21.60
N ALA A 167 -0.63 45.98 -21.19
CA ALA A 167 -1.96 45.98 -21.84
C ALA A 167 -1.99 46.66 -23.21
N ASN A 168 -0.88 47.27 -23.65
CA ASN A 168 -0.72 47.80 -25.01
C ASN A 168 -0.08 46.77 -25.96
N THR A 169 -0.18 45.49 -25.64
CA THR A 169 0.27 44.35 -26.46
C THR A 169 -0.92 43.52 -26.91
N GLY A 170 -0.67 42.34 -27.46
CA GLY A 170 -1.75 41.45 -27.91
C GLY A 170 -2.18 41.69 -29.36
N SER A 171 -3.15 40.92 -29.79
CA SER A 171 -3.67 40.95 -31.19
C SER A 171 -4.46 42.22 -31.46
N GLU A 172 -5.12 42.76 -30.46
CA GLU A 172 -5.86 44.01 -30.54
C GLU A 172 -5.33 44.96 -29.48
N ARG A 173 -4.97 46.18 -29.90
CA ARG A 173 -4.41 47.21 -29.05
C ARG A 173 -5.51 48.15 -28.52
N PRO A 174 -5.31 48.84 -27.38
CA PRO A 174 -6.21 49.87 -26.93
C PRO A 174 -6.26 51.03 -27.93
N SER A 175 -7.45 51.65 -28.04
CA SER A 175 -7.68 52.83 -28.86
C SER A 175 -8.58 53.79 -28.11
N ALA A 176 -8.42 55.12 -28.41
CA ALA A 176 -9.32 56.12 -27.87
C ALA A 176 -10.12 56.79 -29.02
N GLY A 177 -11.35 57.09 -28.75
CA GLY A 177 -12.16 57.96 -29.60
C GLY A 177 -11.65 59.42 -29.59
N ASN A 178 -12.26 60.27 -30.43
CA ASN A 178 -11.93 61.69 -30.46
C ASN A 178 -12.34 62.36 -29.15
N TRP A 179 -11.52 63.34 -28.72
CA TRP A 179 -11.85 64.16 -27.57
C TRP A 179 -13.02 65.09 -27.85
N THR A 180 -13.95 65.16 -26.96
CA THR A 180 -15.13 66.06 -27.00
C THR A 180 -15.07 67.00 -25.82
N GLU A 181 -15.08 68.31 -26.10
CA GLU A 181 -15.08 69.32 -25.05
C GLU A 181 -16.45 69.39 -24.36
N LYS A 182 -16.41 69.45 -23.04
CA LYS A 182 -17.59 69.59 -22.16
C LYS A 182 -17.69 70.97 -21.50
N GLY A 183 -16.79 71.88 -21.86
CA GLY A 183 -16.66 73.21 -21.23
C GLY A 183 -15.76 73.20 -20.00
N ASN A 184 -15.40 74.39 -19.55
CA ASN A 184 -14.52 74.55 -18.36
C ASN A 184 -13.20 73.76 -18.43
N GLY A 185 -12.59 73.64 -19.63
CA GLY A 185 -11.35 72.92 -19.85
C GLY A 185 -11.45 71.40 -19.67
N VAL A 186 -12.66 70.84 -19.66
CA VAL A 186 -12.90 69.38 -19.54
C VAL A 186 -13.11 68.77 -20.92
N TYR A 187 -12.33 67.75 -21.24
CA TYR A 187 -12.40 66.97 -22.48
C TYR A 187 -12.62 65.52 -22.13
N VAL A 188 -13.53 64.83 -22.80
CA VAL A 188 -13.83 63.42 -22.61
C VAL A 188 -13.57 62.64 -23.86
N ALA A 189 -13.12 61.40 -23.70
CA ALA A 189 -12.94 60.44 -24.80
C ALA A 189 -13.28 59.03 -24.30
N THR A 190 -13.84 58.17 -25.14
CA THR A 190 -14.04 56.77 -24.83
C THR A 190 -12.73 56.02 -25.14
N LEU A 191 -12.14 55.40 -24.12
CA LEU A 191 -11.07 54.43 -24.24
C LEU A 191 -11.66 53.06 -24.45
N THR A 192 -11.33 52.37 -25.55
CA THR A 192 -11.62 50.96 -25.80
C THR A 192 -10.38 50.15 -25.50
N LEU A 193 -10.48 49.21 -24.55
CA LEU A 193 -9.40 48.35 -24.12
C LEU A 193 -9.10 47.29 -25.19
N GLY A 194 -7.82 46.92 -25.31
CA GLY A 194 -7.36 45.85 -26.18
C GLY A 194 -7.61 44.46 -25.62
N SER A 195 -6.98 43.44 -26.23
CA SER A 195 -7.09 42.05 -25.82
C SER A 195 -6.08 41.61 -24.73
N ALA A 196 -5.10 42.47 -24.39
CA ALA A 196 -4.07 42.13 -23.40
C ALA A 196 -4.39 42.74 -22.03
N ALA A 197 -4.29 41.94 -20.97
CA ALA A 197 -4.37 42.36 -19.57
C ALA A 197 -3.03 42.88 -19.07
N GLY A 198 -3.06 43.65 -17.98
CA GLY A 198 -1.89 44.19 -17.31
C GLY A 198 -1.98 45.70 -17.15
N GLN A 199 -0.87 46.38 -16.88
CA GLN A 199 -0.82 47.82 -16.77
C GLN A 199 -0.90 48.49 -18.14
N LEU A 200 -1.79 49.49 -18.26
CA LEU A 200 -1.90 50.42 -19.39
C LEU A 200 -1.60 51.83 -18.92
N SER A 201 -0.54 52.44 -19.43
CA SER A 201 -0.25 53.83 -19.25
C SER A 201 -0.85 54.64 -20.39
N VAL A 202 -1.64 55.66 -20.05
CA VAL A 202 -2.32 56.54 -20.99
C VAL A 202 -1.77 57.95 -20.84
N MET A 203 -1.11 58.46 -21.88
CA MET A 203 -0.53 59.82 -21.89
C MET A 203 -1.30 60.69 -22.90
N PRO A 204 -2.13 61.67 -22.43
CA PRO A 204 -2.75 62.61 -23.33
C PRO A 204 -1.73 63.56 -23.95
N ARG A 205 -1.95 63.95 -25.20
CA ARG A 205 -1.09 64.91 -25.92
C ARG A 205 -1.84 66.07 -26.46
N VAL A 206 -1.15 67.19 -26.52
CA VAL A 206 -1.57 68.38 -27.20
C VAL A 206 -0.40 68.92 -28.05
N ASN A 207 -0.61 69.13 -29.34
CA ASN A 207 0.43 69.56 -30.28
C ASN A 207 1.70 68.69 -30.19
N GLY A 208 1.53 67.37 -30.06
CA GLY A 208 2.62 66.41 -29.95
C GLY A 208 3.37 66.38 -28.60
N GLN A 209 3.04 67.23 -27.64
CA GLN A 209 3.65 67.29 -26.31
C GLN A 209 2.79 66.57 -25.27
N ASN A 210 3.43 66.05 -24.22
CA ASN A 210 2.74 65.46 -23.09
C ASN A 210 1.90 66.50 -22.35
N ALA A 211 0.65 66.21 -22.16
CA ALA A 211 -0.34 67.17 -21.64
C ALA A 211 -0.57 67.04 -20.12
N VAL A 212 0.00 66.03 -19.49
CA VAL A 212 0.02 65.85 -18.01
C VAL A 212 1.45 65.50 -17.54
N ALA A 213 1.76 65.78 -16.29
CA ALA A 213 3.08 65.47 -15.75
C ALA A 213 3.35 63.97 -15.62
N GLN A 214 2.31 63.18 -15.32
CA GLN A 214 2.40 61.71 -15.18
C GLN A 214 1.26 61.06 -15.96
N PRO A 215 1.52 59.93 -16.64
CA PRO A 215 0.47 59.21 -17.32
C PRO A 215 -0.56 58.63 -16.37
N LEU A 216 -1.78 58.50 -16.80
CA LEU A 216 -2.79 57.72 -16.11
C LEU A 216 -2.41 56.22 -16.25
N VAL A 217 -2.34 55.50 -15.11
CA VAL A 217 -2.12 54.05 -15.10
C VAL A 217 -3.43 53.34 -14.78
N LEU A 218 -3.81 52.43 -15.66
CA LEU A 218 -4.94 51.53 -15.50
C LEU A 218 -4.43 50.11 -15.32
N ASN A 219 -5.07 49.33 -14.44
CA ASN A 219 -4.82 47.92 -14.27
C ASN A 219 -5.91 47.12 -15.05
N VAL A 220 -5.61 46.79 -16.28
CA VAL A 220 -6.55 46.08 -17.16
C VAL A 220 -6.62 44.61 -16.74
N ALA A 221 -7.77 44.15 -16.32
CA ALA A 221 -8.01 42.77 -15.93
C ALA A 221 -8.37 41.88 -17.13
N GLY A 222 -8.05 40.60 -17.07
CA GLY A 222 -8.57 39.59 -17.99
C GLY A 222 -10.09 39.40 -17.81
N ASP A 223 -10.75 38.81 -18.79
CA ASP A 223 -12.19 38.53 -18.75
C ASP A 223 -12.50 37.22 -18.00
N ALA A 224 -12.76 37.31 -16.70
CA ALA A 224 -13.09 36.16 -15.87
C ALA A 224 -14.38 35.43 -16.30
N SER A 225 -15.26 36.07 -17.04
CA SER A 225 -16.46 35.42 -17.57
C SER A 225 -16.16 34.43 -18.70
N LYS A 226 -14.97 34.54 -19.27
CA LYS A 226 -14.44 33.70 -20.35
C LYS A 226 -13.29 32.82 -19.85
N ALA A 227 -13.23 32.56 -18.54
CA ALA A 227 -12.17 31.74 -17.96
C ALA A 227 -12.18 30.32 -18.53
N GLU A 228 -11.01 29.84 -18.92
CA GLU A 228 -10.75 28.48 -19.38
C GLU A 228 -9.44 27.94 -18.82
N ILE A 229 -9.35 26.60 -18.72
CA ILE A 229 -8.11 25.94 -18.29
C ILE A 229 -7.24 25.71 -19.53
N ARG A 230 -6.23 26.56 -19.74
CA ARG A 230 -5.31 26.43 -20.86
C ARG A 230 -4.46 25.16 -20.75
N ASP A 231 -3.82 24.98 -19.59
CA ASP A 231 -2.90 23.87 -19.32
C ASP A 231 -3.26 23.16 -18.02
N MET A 232 -3.14 21.84 -18.02
CA MET A 232 -3.17 21.01 -16.81
C MET A 232 -2.10 19.92 -16.98
N THR A 233 -1.04 19.98 -16.19
CA THR A 233 0.16 19.14 -16.36
C THR A 233 0.53 18.45 -15.07
N VAL A 234 1.00 17.21 -15.19
CA VAL A 234 1.53 16.44 -14.05
C VAL A 234 2.99 16.83 -13.84
N LYS A 235 3.33 17.29 -12.65
CA LYS A 235 4.68 17.68 -12.23
C LYS A 235 5.39 16.56 -11.49
N VAL A 236 4.69 15.91 -10.56
CA VAL A 236 5.16 14.75 -9.82
C VAL A 236 4.15 13.63 -10.02
N ASN A 237 4.63 12.44 -10.37
CA ASN A 237 3.79 11.27 -10.64
C ASN A 237 4.39 10.01 -10.01
N ASN A 238 3.62 8.94 -9.98
CA ASN A 238 4.04 7.62 -9.50
C ASN A 238 4.46 7.60 -8.02
N GLN A 239 3.85 8.43 -7.19
CA GLN A 239 4.03 8.41 -5.74
C GLN A 239 3.33 7.20 -5.13
N LEU A 240 3.68 6.84 -3.88
CA LEU A 240 3.07 5.71 -3.19
C LEU A 240 1.61 5.99 -2.82
N ALA A 241 0.78 4.97 -2.97
CA ALA A 241 -0.62 4.97 -2.53
C ALA A 241 -0.71 4.74 -1.00
N ASN A 242 -0.07 5.61 -0.21
CA ASN A 242 0.04 5.48 1.25
C ASN A 242 -0.71 6.58 2.02
N GLY A 243 -1.49 7.42 1.31
CA GLY A 243 -2.24 8.53 1.89
C GLY A 243 -1.38 9.72 2.35
N GLN A 244 -0.06 9.69 2.12
CA GLN A 244 0.89 10.74 2.55
C GLN A 244 1.73 11.26 1.39
N SER A 245 2.20 10.40 0.52
CA SER A 245 2.99 10.76 -0.64
C SER A 245 2.12 11.42 -1.70
N ALA A 246 2.50 12.63 -2.14
CA ALA A 246 1.68 13.42 -3.04
C ALA A 246 2.18 13.40 -4.48
N ASN A 247 1.31 13.09 -5.42
CA ASN A 247 1.45 13.49 -6.80
C ASN A 247 1.15 14.99 -6.91
N GLN A 248 1.77 15.69 -7.87
CA GLN A 248 1.55 17.11 -8.06
C GLN A 248 1.09 17.40 -9.49
N ILE A 249 0.07 18.21 -9.62
CA ILE A 249 -0.39 18.77 -10.88
C ILE A 249 -0.37 20.29 -10.81
N THR A 250 -0.09 20.93 -11.92
CA THR A 250 -0.20 22.39 -12.10
C THR A 250 -1.20 22.66 -13.20
N LEU A 251 -2.13 23.57 -12.95
CA LEU A 251 -3.02 24.09 -13.98
C LEU A 251 -2.85 25.59 -14.16
N THR A 252 -3.23 26.09 -15.34
CA THR A 252 -3.21 27.50 -15.69
C THR A 252 -4.58 27.89 -16.22
N VAL A 253 -5.18 28.90 -15.62
CA VAL A 253 -6.45 29.49 -16.05
C VAL A 253 -6.18 30.81 -16.77
N VAL A 254 -6.77 30.95 -17.93
CA VAL A 254 -6.68 32.15 -18.78
C VAL A 254 -8.07 32.54 -19.28
N ASP A 255 -8.19 33.76 -19.80
CA ASP A 255 -9.36 34.14 -20.59
C ASP A 255 -9.22 33.67 -22.05
N SER A 256 -10.23 33.90 -22.87
CA SER A 256 -10.24 33.57 -24.31
C SER A 256 -9.15 34.27 -25.13
N TYR A 257 -8.47 35.28 -24.57
CA TYR A 257 -7.36 36.01 -25.21
C TYR A 257 -5.99 35.54 -24.69
N GLY A 258 -5.96 34.57 -23.75
CA GLY A 258 -4.74 34.02 -23.17
C GLY A 258 -4.21 34.80 -21.97
N ASN A 259 -4.93 35.79 -21.46
CA ASN A 259 -4.52 36.52 -20.26
C ASN A 259 -4.64 35.66 -19.01
N PRO A 260 -3.60 35.57 -18.15
CA PRO A 260 -3.70 34.86 -16.89
C PRO A 260 -4.80 35.46 -15.99
N LEU A 261 -5.61 34.61 -15.41
CA LEU A 261 -6.69 35.03 -14.53
C LEU A 261 -6.35 34.73 -13.06
N GLN A 262 -6.10 35.77 -12.29
CA GLN A 262 -5.90 35.69 -10.85
C GLN A 262 -7.25 35.55 -10.12
N GLY A 263 -7.23 34.81 -8.99
CA GLY A 263 -8.38 34.71 -8.09
C GLY A 263 -9.53 33.88 -8.64
N GLN A 264 -9.28 33.09 -9.71
CA GLN A 264 -10.30 32.20 -10.25
C GLN A 264 -10.44 30.97 -9.36
N GLU A 265 -11.66 30.66 -9.00
CA GLU A 265 -12.03 29.49 -8.25
C GLU A 265 -12.14 28.30 -9.21
N VAL A 266 -11.32 27.26 -9.00
CA VAL A 266 -11.30 26.04 -9.78
C VAL A 266 -11.77 24.89 -8.90
N THR A 267 -12.79 24.16 -9.36
CA THR A 267 -13.31 22.97 -8.68
C THR A 267 -12.66 21.72 -9.22
N LEU A 268 -12.23 20.84 -8.32
CA LEU A 268 -11.65 19.55 -8.64
C LEU A 268 -12.69 18.44 -8.44
N THR A 269 -12.87 17.59 -9.44
CA THR A 269 -13.57 16.32 -9.32
C THR A 269 -12.54 15.23 -9.19
N LEU A 270 -12.49 14.61 -8.00
CA LEU A 270 -11.54 13.57 -7.64
C LEU A 270 -12.25 12.21 -7.62
N PRO A 271 -11.63 11.14 -8.15
CA PRO A 271 -12.18 9.80 -8.03
C PRO A 271 -12.06 9.27 -6.59
N GLN A 272 -12.79 8.22 -6.30
CA GLN A 272 -12.78 7.58 -4.99
C GLN A 272 -11.34 7.17 -4.59
N GLY A 273 -10.98 7.43 -3.35
CA GLY A 273 -9.67 7.12 -2.79
C GLY A 273 -8.60 8.17 -3.05
N VAL A 274 -8.86 9.18 -3.89
CA VAL A 274 -7.96 10.33 -4.11
C VAL A 274 -8.44 11.52 -3.31
N THR A 275 -7.54 12.20 -2.64
CA THR A 275 -7.77 13.43 -1.87
C THR A 275 -6.82 14.52 -2.31
N SER A 276 -7.25 15.75 -2.21
CA SER A 276 -6.39 16.93 -2.38
C SER A 276 -6.04 17.52 -1.02
N LYS A 277 -4.77 17.85 -0.81
CA LYS A 277 -4.29 18.49 0.42
C LYS A 277 -4.86 19.90 0.62
N THR A 278 -5.18 20.56 -0.48
CA THR A 278 -5.75 21.92 -0.48
C THR A 278 -7.29 21.96 -0.54
N GLY A 279 -7.93 20.79 -0.54
CA GLY A 279 -9.37 20.66 -0.75
C GLY A 279 -9.75 20.57 -2.23
N ASN A 280 -11.06 20.49 -2.49
CA ASN A 280 -11.58 20.30 -3.85
C ASN A 280 -11.82 21.62 -4.59
N THR A 281 -11.65 22.76 -3.92
CA THR A 281 -11.74 24.10 -4.50
C THR A 281 -10.40 24.80 -4.27
N VAL A 282 -9.79 25.30 -5.34
CA VAL A 282 -8.50 25.97 -5.31
C VAL A 282 -8.57 27.29 -6.07
N THR A 283 -7.73 28.25 -5.72
CA THR A 283 -7.75 29.61 -6.30
C THR A 283 -6.44 29.91 -7.02
N THR A 284 -6.54 30.50 -8.22
CA THR A 284 -5.37 30.85 -9.03
C THR A 284 -4.60 32.06 -8.50
N ASN A 285 -3.28 32.03 -8.63
CA ASN A 285 -2.38 33.14 -8.29
C ASN A 285 -2.34 34.20 -9.41
N ALA A 286 -1.50 35.24 -9.25
CA ALA A 286 -1.34 36.33 -10.22
C ALA A 286 -0.91 35.89 -11.63
N ALA A 287 -0.29 34.72 -11.76
CA ALA A 287 0.07 34.13 -13.05
C ALA A 287 -1.02 33.20 -13.61
N GLY A 288 -2.23 33.21 -13.04
CA GLY A 288 -3.31 32.31 -13.38
C GLY A 288 -3.06 30.85 -13.03
N LYS A 289 -2.05 30.56 -12.20
CA LYS A 289 -1.61 29.18 -11.89
C LYS A 289 -2.04 28.76 -10.50
N VAL A 290 -2.24 27.44 -10.36
CA VAL A 290 -2.35 26.78 -9.07
C VAL A 290 -1.66 25.41 -9.12
N ASP A 291 -0.91 25.09 -8.07
CA ASP A 291 -0.32 23.80 -7.83
C ASP A 291 -1.19 23.01 -6.85
N ILE A 292 -1.44 21.73 -7.15
CA ILE A 292 -2.36 20.88 -6.41
C ILE A 292 -1.60 19.62 -6.03
N GLU A 293 -1.60 19.30 -4.74
CA GLU A 293 -1.06 18.05 -4.18
C GLU A 293 -2.18 17.04 -3.99
N LEU A 294 -2.01 15.89 -4.64
CA LEU A 294 -2.97 14.78 -4.64
C LEU A 294 -2.39 13.58 -3.93
N MET A 295 -3.13 13.01 -3.00
CA MET A 295 -2.78 11.81 -2.25
C MET A 295 -3.81 10.71 -2.50
N SER A 296 -3.40 9.45 -2.39
CA SER A 296 -4.29 8.32 -2.53
C SER A 296 -3.86 7.15 -1.64
N THR A 297 -4.80 6.34 -1.22
CA THR A 297 -4.57 5.01 -0.66
C THR A 297 -4.86 3.90 -1.66
N VAL A 298 -5.30 4.26 -2.87
CA VAL A 298 -5.62 3.34 -3.95
C VAL A 298 -4.57 3.46 -5.04
N ALA A 299 -3.86 2.37 -5.32
CA ALA A 299 -2.88 2.30 -6.41
C ALA A 299 -3.59 2.20 -7.77
N GLY A 300 -2.94 2.71 -8.81
CA GLY A 300 -3.49 2.70 -10.16
C GLY A 300 -3.50 4.08 -10.80
N GLU A 301 -4.18 4.18 -11.92
CA GLU A 301 -4.38 5.41 -12.67
C GLU A 301 -5.69 6.08 -12.25
N HIS A 302 -5.61 7.37 -11.98
CA HIS A 302 -6.72 8.19 -11.51
C HIS A 302 -6.89 9.39 -12.41
N SER A 303 -8.08 9.58 -12.96
CA SER A 303 -8.44 10.74 -13.77
C SER A 303 -8.93 11.88 -12.88
N ILE A 304 -8.22 13.00 -12.93
CA ILE A 304 -8.52 14.21 -12.16
C ILE A 304 -9.10 15.24 -13.13
N THR A 305 -10.30 15.69 -12.86
CA THR A 305 -10.96 16.72 -13.66
C THR A 305 -11.02 18.04 -12.89
N ALA A 306 -10.52 19.10 -13.50
CA ALA A 306 -10.65 20.46 -13.02
C ALA A 306 -11.69 21.20 -13.84
N SER A 307 -12.49 22.06 -13.21
CA SER A 307 -13.50 22.89 -13.86
C SER A 307 -13.43 24.33 -13.37
N VAL A 308 -13.60 25.26 -14.31
CA VAL A 308 -13.79 26.70 -14.07
C VAL A 308 -14.89 27.19 -15.00
N ASN A 309 -15.89 27.88 -14.48
CA ASN A 309 -17.10 28.19 -15.25
C ASN A 309 -17.67 26.90 -15.90
N ASN A 310 -17.80 26.90 -17.24
CA ASN A 310 -18.25 25.74 -18.02
C ASN A 310 -17.07 24.98 -18.70
N ALA A 311 -15.84 25.44 -18.51
CA ALA A 311 -14.65 24.79 -19.08
C ALA A 311 -14.14 23.70 -18.15
N GLN A 312 -13.76 22.56 -18.73
CA GLN A 312 -13.21 21.41 -18.00
C GLN A 312 -11.94 20.91 -18.69
N LYS A 313 -11.03 20.41 -17.87
CA LYS A 313 -9.84 19.70 -18.32
C LYS A 313 -9.52 18.54 -17.42
N THR A 314 -9.08 17.43 -18.00
CA THR A 314 -8.75 16.20 -17.27
C THR A 314 -7.29 15.83 -17.47
N VAL A 315 -6.66 15.32 -16.43
CA VAL A 315 -5.32 14.73 -16.46
C VAL A 315 -5.33 13.42 -15.67
N THR A 316 -4.50 12.47 -16.06
CA THR A 316 -4.33 11.21 -15.35
C THR A 316 -3.06 11.24 -14.51
N VAL A 317 -3.17 10.90 -13.23
CA VAL A 317 -2.06 10.65 -12.32
C VAL A 317 -2.04 9.18 -11.94
N LYS A 318 -0.86 8.64 -11.62
CA LYS A 318 -0.68 7.25 -11.23
C LYS A 318 -0.09 7.17 -9.82
N PHE A 319 -0.69 6.33 -8.98
CA PHE A 319 -0.11 5.95 -7.69
C PHE A 319 0.36 4.51 -7.73
N LYS A 320 1.49 4.24 -7.07
CA LYS A 320 2.07 2.90 -6.93
C LYS A 320 1.67 2.29 -5.60
N ALA A 321 1.41 0.99 -5.58
CA ALA A 321 1.26 0.24 -4.34
C ALA A 321 2.56 0.29 -3.51
N ASP A 322 2.43 0.19 -2.19
CA ASP A 322 3.56 0.29 -1.25
C ASP A 322 4.11 -1.10 -0.92
N PHE A 323 5.15 -1.49 -1.63
CA PHE A 323 5.83 -2.78 -1.41
C PHE A 323 6.43 -2.93 -0.01
N SER A 324 6.72 -1.84 0.70
CA SER A 324 7.31 -1.90 2.04
C SER A 324 6.32 -2.37 3.11
N THR A 325 5.02 -2.33 2.81
CA THR A 325 3.94 -2.78 3.70
C THR A 325 3.25 -4.05 3.20
N GLY A 326 3.89 -4.76 2.27
CA GLY A 326 3.35 -5.96 1.64
C GLY A 326 3.03 -7.06 2.66
N GLN A 327 1.84 -7.62 2.58
CA GLN A 327 1.38 -8.74 3.39
C GLN A 327 0.85 -9.83 2.48
N ALA A 328 1.22 -11.08 2.79
CA ALA A 328 0.73 -12.25 2.09
C ALA A 328 -0.49 -12.85 2.82
N THR A 329 -1.49 -13.27 2.08
CA THR A 329 -2.56 -14.15 2.55
C THR A 329 -2.43 -15.46 1.81
N LEU A 330 -2.32 -16.58 2.55
CA LEU A 330 -2.12 -17.91 1.98
C LEU A 330 -3.44 -18.68 1.93
N GLU A 331 -3.67 -19.33 0.81
CA GLU A 331 -4.76 -20.26 0.56
C GLU A 331 -4.20 -21.58 0.01
N VAL A 332 -4.91 -22.69 0.26
CA VAL A 332 -4.56 -24.03 -0.24
C VAL A 332 -5.72 -24.55 -1.09
N ASP A 333 -5.40 -25.10 -2.24
CA ASP A 333 -6.38 -25.72 -3.11
C ASP A 333 -6.81 -27.08 -2.56
N GLY A 334 -8.05 -27.12 -2.03
CA GLY A 334 -8.72 -28.31 -1.54
C GLY A 334 -8.33 -28.71 -0.10
N SER A 335 -9.29 -29.38 0.58
CA SER A 335 -9.13 -29.93 1.93
C SER A 335 -8.88 -31.44 1.95
N THR A 336 -8.91 -32.10 0.79
CA THR A 336 -8.72 -33.56 0.69
C THR A 336 -7.25 -33.90 0.88
N PRO A 337 -6.91 -34.81 1.82
CA PRO A 337 -5.54 -35.24 2.00
C PRO A 337 -4.91 -35.77 0.71
N LYS A 338 -3.64 -35.45 0.51
CA LYS A 338 -2.82 -35.93 -0.61
C LYS A 338 -1.97 -37.11 -0.20
N VAL A 339 -1.56 -37.94 -1.16
CA VAL A 339 -0.72 -39.09 -0.87
C VAL A 339 0.75 -38.66 -0.71
N ALA A 340 1.43 -39.18 0.32
CA ALA A 340 2.85 -38.95 0.59
C ALA A 340 3.75 -39.75 -0.37
N ASN A 341 3.69 -39.48 -1.68
CA ASN A 341 4.35 -40.25 -2.73
C ASN A 341 5.27 -39.40 -3.64
N ASP A 342 5.57 -38.15 -3.22
CA ASP A 342 6.41 -37.20 -3.96
C ASP A 342 5.82 -36.69 -5.30
N ASN A 343 4.56 -36.96 -5.55
CA ASN A 343 3.89 -36.61 -6.80
C ASN A 343 2.51 -35.97 -6.61
N ASP A 344 1.73 -36.43 -5.62
CA ASP A 344 0.40 -35.88 -5.33
C ASP A 344 0.56 -34.58 -4.55
N ALA A 345 0.25 -33.45 -5.22
CA ALA A 345 0.60 -32.13 -4.75
C ALA A 345 -0.59 -31.31 -4.24
N PHE A 346 -0.36 -30.50 -3.22
CA PHE A 346 -1.19 -29.34 -2.91
C PHE A 346 -0.71 -28.14 -3.72
N THR A 347 -1.66 -27.31 -4.17
CA THR A 347 -1.36 -25.98 -4.72
C THR A 347 -1.55 -24.94 -3.63
N LEU A 348 -0.50 -24.22 -3.33
CA LEU A 348 -0.49 -23.07 -2.42
C LEU A 348 -0.62 -21.79 -3.25
N THR A 349 -1.54 -20.90 -2.90
CA THR A 349 -1.71 -19.61 -3.54
C THR A 349 -1.56 -18.51 -2.50
N ALA A 350 -0.50 -17.70 -2.60
CA ALA A 350 -0.30 -16.54 -1.78
C ALA A 350 -0.72 -15.27 -2.53
N THR A 351 -1.67 -14.52 -2.00
CA THR A 351 -2.07 -13.21 -2.53
C THR A 351 -1.40 -12.11 -1.71
N VAL A 352 -0.66 -11.21 -2.41
CA VAL A 352 0.09 -10.14 -1.75
C VAL A 352 -0.58 -8.80 -1.97
N LYS A 353 -0.83 -8.08 -0.87
CA LYS A 353 -1.41 -6.74 -0.85
C LYS A 353 -0.62 -5.86 0.11
N ASP A 354 -0.63 -4.54 -0.15
CA ASP A 354 -0.15 -3.57 0.83
C ASP A 354 -1.17 -3.38 1.97
N GLN A 355 -0.82 -2.56 2.97
CA GLN A 355 -1.70 -2.27 4.11
C GLN A 355 -3.03 -1.63 3.74
N TYR A 356 -3.17 -1.07 2.53
CA TYR A 356 -4.39 -0.45 2.03
C TYR A 356 -5.20 -1.37 1.12
N GLY A 357 -4.71 -2.60 0.89
CA GLY A 357 -5.37 -3.60 0.07
C GLY A 357 -5.03 -3.54 -1.42
N ASN A 358 -4.05 -2.72 -1.82
CA ASN A 358 -3.58 -2.71 -3.20
C ASN A 358 -2.75 -3.96 -3.49
N LEU A 359 -3.05 -4.61 -4.61
CA LEU A 359 -2.27 -5.74 -5.10
C LEU A 359 -0.82 -5.34 -5.39
N LEU A 360 0.11 -6.28 -5.12
CA LEU A 360 1.54 -6.08 -5.32
C LEU A 360 2.10 -7.01 -6.41
N PRO A 361 1.83 -6.73 -7.70
CA PRO A 361 2.40 -7.48 -8.81
C PRO A 361 3.93 -7.46 -8.79
N GLY A 362 4.55 -8.63 -8.94
CA GLY A 362 6.01 -8.76 -8.91
C GLY A 362 6.63 -8.81 -7.52
N ALA A 363 5.84 -8.78 -6.44
CA ALA A 363 6.34 -9.00 -5.09
C ALA A 363 6.94 -10.40 -4.98
N VAL A 364 8.09 -10.52 -4.33
CA VAL A 364 8.71 -11.81 -4.05
C VAL A 364 8.03 -12.42 -2.84
N VAL A 365 7.43 -13.60 -3.03
CA VAL A 365 6.82 -14.40 -1.97
C VAL A 365 7.75 -15.53 -1.60
N VAL A 366 8.02 -15.70 -0.32
CA VAL A 366 8.76 -16.82 0.25
C VAL A 366 7.77 -17.76 0.94
N PHE A 367 7.66 -19.01 0.47
CA PHE A 367 6.85 -20.02 1.12
C PHE A 367 7.68 -20.71 2.21
N ASN A 368 7.21 -20.64 3.45
CA ASN A 368 7.86 -21.25 4.60
C ASN A 368 7.37 -22.69 4.76
N LEU A 369 8.13 -23.63 4.22
CA LEU A 369 7.79 -25.05 4.23
C LEU A 369 8.44 -25.73 5.43
N PRO A 370 7.70 -26.52 6.23
CA PRO A 370 8.25 -27.31 7.31
C PRO A 370 9.07 -28.49 6.78
N ARG A 371 9.89 -29.07 7.63
CA ARG A 371 10.66 -30.27 7.28
C ARG A 371 9.74 -31.40 6.84
N GLY A 372 10.05 -32.01 5.71
CA GLY A 372 9.27 -33.10 5.10
C GLY A 372 8.35 -32.66 3.96
N VAL A 373 8.11 -31.35 3.83
CA VAL A 373 7.39 -30.78 2.68
C VAL A 373 8.38 -30.06 1.78
N LYS A 374 8.25 -30.25 0.47
CA LYS A 374 9.13 -29.62 -0.52
C LYS A 374 8.33 -29.18 -1.77
N PRO A 375 8.85 -28.28 -2.57
CA PRO A 375 8.28 -27.98 -3.87
C PRO A 375 8.24 -29.23 -4.79
N LEU A 376 7.21 -29.32 -5.60
CA LEU A 376 7.07 -30.40 -6.60
C LEU A 376 8.17 -30.34 -7.68
N ALA A 377 8.61 -29.13 -8.03
CA ALA A 377 9.65 -28.87 -9.02
C ALA A 377 10.78 -28.03 -8.41
N ASP A 378 12.00 -28.30 -8.77
CA ASP A 378 13.26 -27.53 -8.60
C ASP A 378 13.57 -26.89 -7.26
N GLY A 379 12.89 -27.23 -6.18
CA GLY A 379 13.24 -26.82 -4.80
C GLY A 379 13.16 -25.31 -4.51
N ASN A 380 12.67 -24.48 -5.43
CA ASN A 380 12.56 -23.05 -5.23
C ASN A 380 11.29 -22.72 -4.43
N ILE A 381 11.47 -22.09 -3.26
CA ILE A 381 10.40 -21.62 -2.38
C ILE A 381 10.07 -20.14 -2.58
N MET A 382 10.78 -19.45 -3.47
CA MET A 382 10.61 -18.03 -3.78
C MET A 382 9.91 -17.89 -5.13
N VAL A 383 8.74 -17.28 -5.13
CA VAL A 383 7.90 -17.08 -6.32
C VAL A 383 7.51 -15.63 -6.43
N ASN A 384 7.65 -15.06 -7.63
CA ASN A 384 7.18 -13.70 -7.89
C ASN A 384 5.66 -13.71 -8.12
N ALA A 385 4.97 -12.77 -7.47
CA ALA A 385 3.54 -12.57 -7.68
C ALA A 385 3.26 -12.09 -9.13
N ASP A 386 2.23 -12.63 -9.71
CA ASP A 386 1.74 -12.26 -11.05
C ASP A 386 1.07 -10.88 -11.08
N LYS A 387 0.44 -10.53 -12.19
CA LYS A 387 -0.27 -9.25 -12.37
C LYS A 387 -1.50 -9.10 -11.46
N GLU A 388 -2.04 -10.18 -10.97
CA GLU A 388 -3.12 -10.24 -9.97
C GLU A 388 -2.58 -10.28 -8.52
N GLY A 389 -1.27 -10.12 -8.32
CA GLY A 389 -0.62 -10.16 -7.00
C GLY A 389 -0.58 -11.55 -6.39
N LYS A 390 -0.71 -12.63 -7.20
CA LYS A 390 -0.74 -14.02 -6.75
C LYS A 390 0.56 -14.74 -7.07
N ALA A 391 1.06 -15.49 -6.08
CA ALA A 391 2.18 -16.41 -6.24
C ALA A 391 1.71 -17.84 -5.95
N GLU A 392 1.96 -18.78 -6.85
CA GLU A 392 1.54 -20.17 -6.72
C GLU A 392 2.75 -21.09 -6.57
N LEU A 393 2.64 -22.05 -5.64
CA LEU A 393 3.63 -23.09 -5.41
C LEU A 393 2.93 -24.45 -5.20
N LYS A 394 3.38 -25.46 -5.94
CA LYS A 394 2.94 -26.84 -5.70
C LYS A 394 3.91 -27.53 -4.76
N VAL A 395 3.36 -28.17 -3.72
CA VAL A 395 4.16 -28.84 -2.68
C VAL A 395 3.75 -30.31 -2.54
N VAL A 396 4.74 -31.15 -2.24
CA VAL A 396 4.63 -32.58 -2.05
C VAL A 396 5.36 -33.03 -0.79
N SER A 397 5.09 -34.26 -0.35
CA SER A 397 5.80 -34.93 0.74
C SER A 397 6.00 -36.41 0.43
N VAL A 398 7.05 -36.99 0.99
CA VAL A 398 7.22 -38.45 1.12
C VAL A 398 6.88 -38.94 2.52
N THR A 399 6.61 -38.03 3.45
CA THR A 399 6.30 -38.35 4.84
C THR A 399 4.83 -38.00 5.12
N ALA A 400 4.07 -38.98 5.59
CA ALA A 400 2.69 -38.77 6.00
C ALA A 400 2.64 -37.92 7.29
N GLY A 401 1.71 -36.99 7.35
CA GLY A 401 1.56 -36.06 8.47
C GLY A 401 0.76 -34.84 8.10
N THR A 402 0.43 -34.04 9.11
CA THR A 402 -0.19 -32.73 8.94
C THR A 402 0.86 -31.65 9.16
N TYR A 403 0.93 -30.70 8.24
CA TYR A 403 1.97 -29.67 8.20
C TYR A 403 1.33 -28.29 8.12
N GLU A 404 1.83 -27.36 8.94
CA GLU A 404 1.44 -25.96 8.89
C GLU A 404 2.41 -25.21 7.98
N ILE A 405 1.86 -24.50 6.98
CA ILE A 405 2.60 -23.74 5.99
C ILE A 405 2.21 -22.28 6.10
N THR A 406 3.18 -21.38 5.98
CA THR A 406 2.97 -19.92 5.86
C THR A 406 3.70 -19.39 4.64
N ALA A 407 3.38 -18.17 4.24
CA ALA A 407 4.11 -17.44 3.22
C ALA A 407 4.45 -16.04 3.75
N SER A 408 5.51 -15.43 3.27
CA SER A 408 5.87 -14.05 3.61
C SER A 408 6.20 -13.26 2.35
N ALA A 409 5.95 -11.94 2.38
CA ALA A 409 6.29 -11.02 1.31
C ALA A 409 6.69 -9.67 1.90
N GLY A 410 7.75 -9.06 1.37
CA GLY A 410 8.18 -7.72 1.75
C GLY A 410 8.85 -7.62 3.12
N ASN A 411 8.11 -7.45 4.18
CA ASN A 411 8.58 -7.16 5.53
C ASN A 411 8.77 -8.38 6.43
N ASP A 412 8.89 -9.57 5.88
CA ASP A 412 9.06 -10.86 6.57
C ASP A 412 7.94 -11.24 7.56
N GLN A 413 6.80 -10.55 7.53
CA GLN A 413 5.65 -10.95 8.32
C GLN A 413 5.00 -12.18 7.68
N PRO A 414 4.84 -13.28 8.44
CA PRO A 414 4.20 -14.46 7.92
C PRO A 414 2.70 -14.22 7.69
N SER A 415 2.17 -14.89 6.68
CA SER A 415 0.74 -14.99 6.41
C SER A 415 0.01 -15.74 7.54
N ASN A 416 -1.30 -15.86 7.42
CA ASN A 416 -2.06 -16.91 8.09
C ASN A 416 -1.45 -18.27 7.76
N ALA A 417 -1.43 -19.18 8.75
CA ALA A 417 -1.02 -20.57 8.54
C ALA A 417 -2.12 -21.35 7.79
N GLN A 418 -1.68 -22.24 6.92
CA GLN A 418 -2.54 -23.20 6.24
C GLN A 418 -2.06 -24.63 6.54
N SER A 419 -3.02 -25.51 6.84
CA SER A 419 -2.77 -26.89 7.19
C SER A 419 -2.93 -27.79 5.97
N VAL A 420 -1.91 -28.59 5.65
CA VAL A 420 -1.96 -29.61 4.61
C VAL A 420 -1.71 -30.99 5.21
N THR A 421 -2.47 -31.99 4.79
CA THR A 421 -2.34 -33.35 5.31
C THR A 421 -1.94 -34.30 4.19
N PHE A 422 -0.78 -34.94 4.36
CA PHE A 422 -0.34 -36.05 3.53
C PHE A 422 -0.61 -37.38 4.24
N VAL A 423 -1.15 -38.36 3.52
CA VAL A 423 -1.46 -39.70 4.02
C VAL A 423 -0.53 -40.74 3.38
N ALA A 424 -0.33 -41.88 4.08
CA ALA A 424 0.47 -42.97 3.55
C ALA A 424 -0.15 -43.56 2.26
N ASP A 425 0.73 -44.03 1.37
CA ASP A 425 0.35 -44.60 0.06
C ASP A 425 -0.09 -46.05 0.16
N LYS A 426 -1.42 -46.28 0.14
CA LYS A 426 -1.99 -47.64 0.15
C LYS A 426 -1.65 -48.47 -1.10
N THR A 427 -1.21 -47.86 -2.19
CA THR A 427 -0.82 -48.58 -3.41
C THR A 427 0.51 -49.28 -3.30
N THR A 428 1.33 -48.89 -2.30
CA THR A 428 2.66 -49.45 -2.03
C THR A 428 2.74 -50.15 -0.68
N ALA A 429 1.58 -50.54 -0.09
CA ALA A 429 1.50 -51.17 1.22
C ALA A 429 2.39 -52.43 1.31
N THR A 430 3.25 -52.48 2.33
CA THR A 430 4.11 -53.64 2.61
C THR A 430 4.11 -53.96 4.09
N ILE A 431 4.37 -55.26 4.41
CA ILE A 431 4.56 -55.67 5.79
C ILE A 431 6.00 -55.36 6.19
N SER A 432 6.20 -54.38 7.02
CA SER A 432 7.53 -54.00 7.51
C SER A 432 8.06 -54.95 8.56
N SER A 433 7.23 -55.46 9.49
CA SER A 433 7.63 -56.38 10.53
C SER A 433 6.48 -57.26 11.02
N ILE A 434 6.86 -58.44 11.59
CA ILE A 434 6.00 -59.24 12.45
C ILE A 434 6.78 -59.42 13.76
N GLU A 435 6.25 -58.87 14.83
CA GLU A 435 6.79 -59.01 16.19
C GLU A 435 6.05 -60.09 16.92
N VAL A 436 6.78 -61.10 17.49
CA VAL A 436 6.20 -62.18 18.28
C VAL A 436 6.52 -61.92 19.76
N ILE A 437 5.51 -61.52 20.50
CA ILE A 437 5.62 -61.19 21.94
C ILE A 437 5.14 -62.42 22.74
N GLY A 438 5.97 -62.81 23.75
CA GLY A 438 5.73 -64.01 24.53
C GLY A 438 6.16 -65.27 23.83
N ASN A 439 7.11 -65.19 22.87
CA ASN A 439 7.68 -66.34 22.16
C ASN A 439 8.15 -67.40 23.16
N ARG A 440 7.94 -68.69 22.89
CA ARG A 440 8.13 -69.86 23.78
C ARG A 440 7.10 -69.93 24.91
N ALA A 441 5.87 -69.45 24.71
CA ALA A 441 4.78 -69.72 25.61
C ALA A 441 4.51 -71.21 25.74
N VAL A 442 3.92 -71.64 26.86
CA VAL A 442 3.59 -73.05 27.05
C VAL A 442 2.38 -73.46 26.18
N ALA A 443 2.44 -74.66 25.67
CA ALA A 443 1.39 -75.24 24.82
C ALA A 443 0.30 -75.88 25.69
N ASP A 444 -0.44 -75.08 26.45
CA ASP A 444 -1.50 -75.49 27.37
C ASP A 444 -2.91 -75.20 26.83
N GLY A 445 -3.00 -74.59 25.60
CA GLY A 445 -4.24 -74.16 25.00
C GLY A 445 -4.83 -72.87 25.59
N LYS A 446 -4.22 -72.26 26.59
CA LYS A 446 -4.70 -71.09 27.32
C LYS A 446 -3.71 -69.91 27.22
N THR A 447 -2.41 -70.20 27.38
CA THR A 447 -1.35 -69.21 27.33
C THR A 447 -1.22 -68.68 25.88
N LYS A 448 -1.41 -67.36 25.69
CA LYS A 448 -1.37 -66.71 24.40
C LYS A 448 -0.04 -66.04 24.12
N GLN A 449 0.43 -66.11 22.90
CA GLN A 449 1.42 -65.20 22.32
C GLN A 449 0.69 -64.09 21.61
N THR A 450 1.30 -62.88 21.52
CA THR A 450 0.76 -61.75 20.77
C THR A 450 1.61 -61.53 19.53
N TYR A 451 0.98 -61.32 18.39
CA TYR A 451 1.62 -61.04 17.09
C TYR A 451 1.22 -59.66 16.64
N LYS A 452 2.21 -58.72 16.52
CA LYS A 452 2.00 -57.40 15.98
C LYS A 452 2.58 -57.34 14.57
N VAL A 453 1.70 -57.15 13.59
CA VAL A 453 2.08 -57.02 12.19
C VAL A 453 2.02 -55.56 11.83
N THR A 454 3.20 -54.95 11.51
CA THR A 454 3.30 -53.58 11.12
C THR A 454 3.28 -53.41 9.61
N VAL A 455 2.43 -52.53 9.11
CA VAL A 455 2.28 -52.21 7.69
C VAL A 455 2.72 -50.80 7.42
N THR A 456 3.57 -50.63 6.41
CA THR A 456 4.06 -49.33 5.94
C THR A 456 3.90 -49.22 4.43
N ASP A 457 3.94 -47.99 3.90
CA ASP A 457 4.15 -47.76 2.48
C ASP A 457 5.63 -47.87 2.06
N ALA A 458 5.93 -47.63 0.80
CA ALA A 458 7.30 -47.66 0.26
C ALA A 458 8.21 -46.59 0.89
N ASN A 459 7.65 -45.49 1.45
CA ASN A 459 8.37 -44.43 2.13
C ASN A 459 8.44 -44.63 3.65
N ASN A 460 8.06 -45.79 4.16
CA ASN A 460 7.98 -46.16 5.58
C ASN A 460 6.92 -45.39 6.40
N ASN A 461 5.92 -44.80 5.75
CA ASN A 461 4.80 -44.21 6.48
C ASN A 461 3.89 -45.34 6.98
N LEU A 462 3.44 -45.25 8.22
CA LEU A 462 2.55 -46.20 8.85
C LEU A 462 1.16 -46.19 8.18
N LEU A 463 0.66 -47.36 7.80
CA LEU A 463 -0.61 -47.48 7.14
C LEU A 463 -1.70 -47.90 8.14
N LYS A 464 -2.58 -47.00 8.47
CA LYS A 464 -3.81 -47.21 9.24
C LYS A 464 -4.91 -47.86 8.37
N ASP A 465 -5.83 -48.59 9.02
CA ASP A 465 -7.05 -49.19 8.42
C ASP A 465 -6.73 -50.13 7.23
N SER A 466 -5.54 -50.72 7.20
CA SER A 466 -5.16 -51.73 6.23
C SER A 466 -5.61 -53.14 6.74
N ASP A 467 -6.21 -53.92 5.89
CA ASP A 467 -6.58 -55.28 6.21
C ASP A 467 -5.38 -56.22 6.12
N VAL A 468 -4.98 -56.80 7.26
CA VAL A 468 -3.89 -57.77 7.36
C VAL A 468 -4.45 -59.11 7.64
N THR A 469 -4.13 -60.09 6.81
CA THR A 469 -4.46 -61.50 7.04
C THR A 469 -3.23 -62.20 7.65
N LEU A 470 -3.42 -62.89 8.79
CA LEU A 470 -2.39 -63.72 9.41
C LEU A 470 -2.81 -65.20 9.37
N THR A 471 -1.92 -66.05 8.86
CA THR A 471 -2.10 -67.51 8.82
C THR A 471 -0.95 -68.20 9.51
N ALA A 472 -1.18 -69.38 10.04
CA ALA A 472 -0.16 -70.27 10.62
C ALA A 472 0.04 -71.50 9.74
N SER A 473 1.22 -72.10 9.78
CA SER A 473 1.60 -73.32 9.05
C SER A 473 0.79 -74.56 9.46
N SER A 474 0.04 -74.48 10.55
CA SER A 474 -0.81 -75.58 11.05
C SER A 474 -2.03 -74.98 11.78
N GLU A 475 -3.19 -75.63 11.62
CA GLU A 475 -4.45 -75.30 12.31
C GLU A 475 -4.37 -75.57 13.83
N ASN A 476 -3.35 -76.28 14.29
CA ASN A 476 -3.10 -76.47 15.72
C ASN A 476 -2.82 -75.15 16.47
N LEU A 477 -2.26 -74.14 15.79
CA LEU A 477 -2.15 -72.80 16.34
C LEU A 477 -3.46 -72.04 16.05
N VAL A 478 -4.24 -71.82 17.07
CA VAL A 478 -5.50 -71.06 17.00
C VAL A 478 -5.19 -69.58 17.12
N LEU A 479 -5.46 -68.83 16.02
CA LEU A 479 -5.31 -67.37 15.97
C LEU A 479 -6.60 -66.66 16.33
N ASP A 480 -6.50 -65.51 17.03
CA ASP A 480 -7.58 -64.63 17.41
C ASP A 480 -7.16 -63.17 17.19
N PRO A 481 -7.82 -62.38 16.28
CA PRO A 481 -8.93 -62.83 15.45
C PRO A 481 -8.50 -63.86 14.41
N LYS A 482 -9.46 -64.70 14.03
CA LYS A 482 -9.25 -65.68 12.96
C LYS A 482 -9.32 -64.98 11.61
N GLY A 483 -8.22 -65.00 10.86
CA GLY A 483 -8.14 -64.46 9.52
C GLY A 483 -7.59 -63.03 9.45
N THR A 484 -8.42 -62.00 9.52
CA THR A 484 -8.03 -60.62 9.20
C THR A 484 -8.22 -59.67 10.37
N ALA A 485 -7.28 -58.75 10.55
CA ALA A 485 -7.37 -57.62 11.46
C ALA A 485 -6.96 -56.30 10.75
N LYS A 486 -7.57 -55.18 11.15
CA LYS A 486 -7.18 -53.86 10.63
C LYS A 486 -6.00 -53.27 11.42
N THR A 487 -5.16 -52.57 10.71
CA THR A 487 -4.07 -51.78 11.37
C THR A 487 -4.63 -50.57 12.07
N ASN A 488 -4.06 -50.27 13.23
CA ASN A 488 -4.36 -49.08 14.06
C ASN A 488 -3.56 -47.85 13.60
N GLU A 489 -3.60 -46.77 14.40
CA GLU A 489 -2.85 -45.49 14.15
C GLU A 489 -1.32 -45.70 14.05
N GLN A 490 -0.79 -46.76 14.70
CA GLN A 490 0.61 -47.14 14.64
C GLN A 490 0.89 -48.11 13.48
N GLY A 491 -0.02 -48.26 12.53
CA GLY A 491 0.10 -49.18 11.40
C GLY A 491 0.16 -50.65 11.82
N GLN A 492 -0.33 -51.04 13.01
CA GLN A 492 -0.20 -52.35 13.56
C GLN A 492 -1.55 -53.10 13.59
N ALA A 493 -1.58 -54.27 12.99
CA ALA A 493 -2.63 -55.28 13.17
C ALA A 493 -2.17 -56.25 14.27
N VAL A 494 -3.02 -56.51 15.27
CA VAL A 494 -2.68 -57.32 16.45
C VAL A 494 -3.50 -58.60 16.43
N PHE A 495 -2.79 -59.72 16.58
CA PHE A 495 -3.36 -61.04 16.72
C PHE A 495 -2.84 -61.68 18.00
N THR A 496 -3.58 -62.70 18.52
CA THR A 496 -3.08 -63.57 19.56
C THR A 496 -3.16 -65.02 19.09
N GLY A 497 -2.33 -65.90 19.62
CA GLY A 497 -2.38 -67.28 19.28
C GLY A 497 -2.12 -68.17 20.49
N SER A 498 -2.81 -69.33 20.55
CA SER A 498 -2.59 -70.41 21.56
C SER A 498 -2.67 -71.78 20.91
N THR A 499 -2.04 -72.75 21.53
CA THR A 499 -2.00 -74.15 21.01
C THR A 499 -1.86 -75.14 22.16
N THR A 500 -2.30 -76.38 21.93
CA THR A 500 -2.02 -77.52 22.82
C THR A 500 -0.80 -78.33 22.36
N ILE A 501 -0.17 -77.95 21.21
CA ILE A 501 0.94 -78.71 20.62
C ILE A 501 2.23 -77.87 20.65
N ALA A 502 3.24 -78.31 21.40
CA ALA A 502 4.54 -77.69 21.43
C ALA A 502 5.27 -77.93 20.10
N ALA A 503 5.44 -76.84 19.36
CA ALA A 503 6.05 -76.85 18.03
C ALA A 503 6.53 -75.43 17.65
N THR A 504 7.28 -75.34 16.57
CA THR A 504 7.55 -74.06 15.91
C THR A 504 6.58 -73.96 14.74
N TYR A 505 5.80 -72.86 14.75
CA TYR A 505 4.82 -72.53 13.72
C TYR A 505 5.38 -71.38 12.87
N THR A 506 5.28 -71.48 11.55
CA THR A 506 5.55 -70.37 10.63
C THR A 506 4.26 -69.55 10.49
N LEU A 507 4.34 -68.29 10.89
CA LEU A 507 3.31 -67.30 10.67
C LEU A 507 3.54 -66.65 9.30
N THR A 508 2.49 -66.48 8.50
CA THR A 508 2.51 -65.74 7.23
C THR A 508 1.49 -64.64 7.30
N ALA A 509 1.99 -63.40 7.33
CA ALA A 509 1.15 -62.20 7.21
C ALA A 509 1.06 -61.76 5.74
N LYS A 510 -0.12 -61.30 5.36
CA LYS A 510 -0.46 -60.83 4.02
C LYS A 510 -1.19 -59.49 4.11
N VAL A 511 -0.80 -58.50 3.27
CA VAL A 511 -1.55 -57.27 3.02
C VAL A 511 -1.75 -57.12 1.51
N GLU A 512 -2.94 -56.72 1.10
CA GLU A 512 -3.22 -56.40 -0.28
C GLU A 512 -3.12 -54.92 -0.53
N GLN A 513 -2.36 -54.53 -1.56
CA GLN A 513 -2.20 -53.15 -2.00
C GLN A 513 -3.46 -52.68 -2.75
N ALA A 514 -3.71 -51.37 -2.77
CA ALA A 514 -4.84 -50.80 -3.48
C ALA A 514 -4.82 -51.07 -5.00
N ASN A 515 -3.65 -51.42 -5.56
CA ASN A 515 -3.49 -51.82 -6.96
C ASN A 515 -3.68 -53.34 -7.20
N GLY A 516 -4.07 -54.11 -6.17
CA GLY A 516 -4.28 -55.55 -6.23
C GLY A 516 -3.01 -56.40 -6.07
N GLN A 517 -1.84 -55.82 -5.90
CA GLN A 517 -0.62 -56.54 -5.56
C GLN A 517 -0.63 -56.99 -4.11
N VAL A 518 0.14 -58.01 -3.79
CA VAL A 518 0.16 -58.63 -2.47
C VAL A 518 1.57 -58.57 -1.90
N SER A 519 1.69 -58.05 -0.69
CA SER A 519 2.91 -58.14 0.12
C SER A 519 2.73 -59.22 1.18
N THR A 520 3.77 -60.07 1.37
CA THR A 520 3.78 -61.13 2.38
C THR A 520 5.08 -61.05 3.18
N LYS A 521 5.02 -61.47 4.46
CA LYS A 521 6.17 -61.65 5.34
C LYS A 521 5.93 -62.82 6.28
N THR A 522 6.98 -63.50 6.69
CA THR A 522 6.90 -64.63 7.60
C THR A 522 7.67 -64.40 8.90
N ALA A 523 7.24 -65.05 9.97
CA ALA A 523 7.92 -65.09 11.25
C ALA A 523 7.71 -66.43 11.91
N GLU A 524 8.61 -66.80 12.83
CA GLU A 524 8.49 -68.03 13.61
C GLU A 524 7.87 -67.77 14.98
N SER A 525 6.90 -68.62 15.36
CA SER A 525 6.24 -68.63 16.67
C SER A 525 6.50 -69.98 17.31
N LYS A 526 7.23 -70.04 18.38
CA LYS A 526 7.57 -71.26 19.09
C LYS A 526 6.76 -71.41 20.36
N PHE A 527 6.08 -72.55 20.51
CA PHE A 527 5.47 -72.99 21.75
C PHE A 527 6.26 -74.15 22.33
N VAL A 528 6.36 -74.23 23.66
CA VAL A 528 7.10 -75.25 24.39
C VAL A 528 6.16 -76.08 25.25
N ALA A 529 6.57 -77.30 25.61
CA ALA A 529 5.83 -78.14 26.56
C ALA A 529 5.76 -77.45 27.94
N ASP A 530 4.72 -77.73 28.68
CA ASP A 530 4.52 -77.21 30.01
C ASP A 530 5.26 -78.03 31.04
N ASP A 531 6.53 -77.76 31.23
CA ASP A 531 7.42 -78.49 32.13
C ASP A 531 6.90 -78.51 33.57
N LYS A 532 6.17 -77.47 34.01
CA LYS A 532 5.63 -77.36 35.37
C LYS A 532 4.50 -78.31 35.63
N ASN A 533 3.64 -78.52 34.63
CA ASN A 533 2.48 -79.38 34.70
C ASN A 533 2.66 -80.71 33.94
N ALA A 534 3.93 -81.12 33.76
CA ALA A 534 4.26 -82.41 33.16
C ALA A 534 3.85 -83.56 34.10
N VAL A 535 3.49 -84.68 33.49
CA VAL A 535 3.11 -85.86 34.21
C VAL A 535 4.10 -87.01 33.89
N LEU A 536 4.68 -87.57 34.99
CA LEU A 536 5.46 -88.80 34.89
C LEU A 536 4.52 -89.95 34.97
N ALA A 537 4.62 -90.90 34.04
CA ALA A 537 3.85 -92.15 34.02
C ALA A 537 4.75 -93.29 33.63
N ALA A 538 4.43 -94.46 34.10
CA ALA A 538 5.11 -95.71 33.72
C ALA A 538 4.11 -96.81 33.32
N SER A 539 4.51 -97.63 32.34
CA SER A 539 3.65 -98.70 31.83
C SER A 539 4.53 -99.93 31.50
N PRO A 540 4.10 -101.08 31.89
CA PRO A 540 2.92 -101.40 32.73
C PRO A 540 3.21 -100.94 34.18
N GLU A 541 2.14 -100.64 34.95
CA GLU A 541 2.26 -100.30 36.39
C GLU A 541 2.57 -101.53 37.22
N ARG A 542 2.24 -102.76 36.67
CA ARG A 542 2.44 -104.03 37.29
C ARG A 542 2.75 -105.14 36.25
N VAL A 543 3.68 -106.03 36.60
CA VAL A 543 3.97 -107.28 35.90
C VAL A 543 3.82 -108.42 36.88
N ASP A 544 2.81 -109.36 36.70
CA ASP A 544 2.44 -110.32 37.72
C ASP A 544 3.18 -111.66 37.64
N SER A 545 3.89 -111.97 36.51
CA SER A 545 4.60 -113.21 36.37
C SER A 545 5.81 -113.10 35.44
N LEU A 546 6.86 -112.41 35.93
CA LEU A 546 8.14 -112.46 35.26
C LEU A 546 8.86 -113.76 35.67
N VAL A 547 9.31 -114.53 34.71
CA VAL A 547 10.08 -115.77 35.05
C VAL A 547 11.50 -115.37 35.58
N ALA A 548 11.86 -115.76 36.78
CA ALA A 548 13.14 -115.45 37.42
C ALA A 548 14.24 -116.40 36.93
N ASP A 549 14.51 -116.41 35.64
CA ASP A 549 15.53 -117.28 34.98
C ASP A 549 16.84 -116.48 34.63
N GLY A 550 16.89 -115.21 35.01
CA GLY A 550 17.97 -114.28 34.67
C GLY A 550 18.02 -113.84 33.20
N LYS A 551 17.11 -114.32 32.38
CA LYS A 551 17.05 -114.05 30.93
C LYS A 551 15.76 -113.36 30.46
N THR A 552 14.70 -113.84 31.02
CA THR A 552 13.35 -113.23 30.69
C THR A 552 13.30 -111.85 31.20
N THR A 553 12.92 -110.93 30.31
CA THR A 553 12.93 -109.48 30.64
C THR A 553 11.50 -108.92 30.71
N ALA A 554 11.21 -108.09 31.69
CA ALA A 554 10.08 -107.18 31.72
C ALA A 554 10.52 -105.84 31.16
N THR A 555 9.75 -105.28 30.26
CA THR A 555 9.98 -103.98 29.69
C THR A 555 9.07 -102.94 30.31
N MET A 556 9.65 -101.85 30.84
CA MET A 556 8.95 -100.71 31.42
C MET A 556 9.18 -99.48 30.52
N THR A 557 8.13 -98.81 30.15
CA THR A 557 8.16 -97.51 29.45
C THR A 557 7.75 -96.47 30.43
N VAL A 558 8.69 -95.52 30.64
CA VAL A 558 8.46 -94.32 31.47
C VAL A 558 8.27 -93.14 30.53
N THR A 559 7.21 -92.37 30.72
CA THR A 559 6.89 -91.21 29.91
C THR A 559 6.83 -89.97 30.78
N LEU A 560 7.38 -88.87 30.27
CA LEU A 560 7.25 -87.54 30.85
C LEU A 560 6.58 -86.64 29.82
N MET A 561 5.31 -86.35 30.07
CA MET A 561 4.47 -85.66 29.08
C MET A 561 3.67 -84.54 29.70
N ALA A 562 3.59 -83.40 29.00
CA ALA A 562 2.61 -82.33 29.30
C ALA A 562 1.47 -82.42 28.29
N GLY A 563 0.38 -83.05 28.66
CA GLY A 563 -0.65 -83.43 27.70
C GLY A 563 -0.08 -84.32 26.61
N VAL A 564 -0.12 -83.87 25.34
CA VAL A 564 0.46 -84.61 24.18
C VAL A 564 1.92 -84.27 23.91
N ASN A 565 2.48 -83.29 24.66
CA ASN A 565 3.80 -82.77 24.38
C ASN A 565 4.88 -83.51 25.18
N PRO A 566 5.90 -84.05 24.56
CA PRO A 566 6.99 -84.65 25.30
C PRO A 566 7.79 -83.58 26.05
N VAL A 567 8.13 -83.90 27.31
CA VAL A 567 8.94 -83.04 28.16
C VAL A 567 10.32 -83.63 28.34
N GLY A 568 11.32 -82.80 28.27
CA GLY A 568 12.70 -83.19 28.53
C GLY A 568 13.00 -83.10 30.02
N GLY A 569 13.87 -84.01 30.49
CA GLY A 569 14.25 -84.02 31.89
C GLY A 569 15.19 -85.16 32.18
N SER A 570 15.61 -85.26 33.43
CA SER A 570 16.40 -86.38 33.98
C SER A 570 15.46 -87.32 34.72
N MET A 571 15.70 -88.64 34.58
CA MET A 571 15.01 -89.68 35.30
C MET A 571 16.03 -90.46 36.11
N TRP A 572 15.62 -90.86 37.34
CA TRP A 572 16.33 -91.87 38.12
C TRP A 572 15.33 -92.78 38.75
N VAL A 573 15.80 -94.03 39.08
CA VAL A 573 14.95 -95.07 39.66
C VAL A 573 15.55 -95.62 40.95
N ASP A 574 14.75 -95.68 41.96
CA ASP A 574 15.00 -96.38 43.20
C ASP A 574 14.39 -97.83 43.07
N ILE A 575 15.21 -98.86 43.32
CA ILE A 575 14.76 -100.26 43.21
C ILE A 575 14.72 -100.83 44.60
N GLU A 576 13.53 -101.19 44.99
CA GLU A 576 13.26 -101.90 46.23
C GLU A 576 13.14 -103.43 45.87
N ALA A 577 14.15 -104.23 46.27
CA ALA A 577 14.22 -105.66 45.95
C ALA A 577 13.77 -106.47 47.19
N PRO A 578 13.39 -107.76 47.06
CA PRO A 578 13.03 -108.67 48.14
C PRO A 578 14.22 -108.83 49.13
N GLU A 579 13.87 -109.19 50.36
CA GLU A 579 14.87 -109.40 51.41
C GLU A 579 15.92 -110.41 51.00
N GLY A 580 17.19 -110.06 51.17
CA GLY A 580 18.33 -110.92 50.82
C GLY A 580 18.72 -110.89 49.33
N VAL A 581 18.05 -110.10 48.47
CA VAL A 581 18.41 -109.86 47.07
C VAL A 581 19.34 -108.67 46.95
N THR A 582 20.39 -108.88 46.22
CA THR A 582 21.46 -107.83 45.96
C THR A 582 21.43 -107.42 44.49
N GLU A 583 22.05 -106.30 44.13
CA GLU A 583 22.20 -105.80 42.75
C GLU A 583 22.81 -106.80 41.79
N LYS A 584 23.48 -107.79 42.30
CA LYS A 584 24.12 -108.85 41.45
C LYS A 584 23.10 -109.93 40.99
N ASP A 585 21.91 -109.99 41.63
CA ASP A 585 20.86 -110.95 41.39
C ASP A 585 19.85 -110.51 40.32
N TYR A 586 19.98 -109.25 39.87
CA TYR A 586 19.09 -108.74 38.81
C TYR A 586 19.82 -107.78 37.88
N GLN A 587 19.30 -107.52 36.72
CA GLN A 587 19.76 -106.54 35.75
C GLN A 587 18.65 -105.50 35.48
N PHE A 588 19.04 -104.20 35.51
CA PHE A 588 18.22 -103.08 35.15
C PHE A 588 18.98 -102.32 34.09
N LEU A 589 18.48 -102.29 32.86
CA LEU A 589 19.20 -101.78 31.70
C LEU A 589 18.39 -100.67 31.02
N PRO A 590 19.13 -99.64 30.41
CA PRO A 590 20.57 -99.56 30.32
C PRO A 590 21.22 -98.95 31.59
N SER A 591 20.49 -98.21 32.38
CA SER A 591 21.00 -97.60 33.64
C SER A 591 19.84 -97.15 34.57
N LYS A 592 20.15 -96.88 35.90
CA LYS A 592 19.19 -96.34 36.88
C LYS A 592 18.93 -94.84 36.69
N ALA A 593 19.72 -94.13 35.89
CA ALA A 593 19.57 -92.72 35.58
C ALA A 593 19.69 -92.52 34.09
N ASP A 594 18.87 -91.56 33.52
CA ASP A 594 18.89 -91.22 32.09
C ASP A 594 18.15 -89.92 31.86
N HIS A 595 18.10 -89.48 30.59
CA HIS A 595 17.40 -88.28 30.13
C HIS A 595 16.28 -88.70 29.18
N PHE A 596 15.10 -88.08 29.37
CA PHE A 596 13.99 -88.28 28.47
C PHE A 596 14.32 -87.79 27.05
N SER A 597 14.31 -88.67 26.09
CA SER A 597 14.39 -88.36 24.67
C SER A 597 13.00 -88.48 24.05
N GLY A 598 12.44 -87.36 23.53
CA GLY A 598 11.06 -87.32 23.07
C GLY A 598 10.03 -87.71 24.15
N GLY A 599 10.32 -87.34 25.41
CA GLY A 599 9.43 -87.60 26.53
C GLY A 599 9.27 -89.05 26.94
N LYS A 600 10.13 -89.95 26.51
CA LYS A 600 10.03 -91.40 26.70
C LYS A 600 11.38 -92.01 27.03
N ILE A 601 11.38 -92.95 27.97
CA ILE A 601 12.49 -93.79 28.33
C ILE A 601 11.95 -95.25 28.40
N THR A 602 12.76 -96.19 27.93
CA THR A 602 12.44 -97.65 28.06
C THR A 602 13.51 -98.28 28.94
N ARG A 603 13.07 -99.11 29.87
CA ARG A 603 13.92 -99.92 30.76
C ARG A 603 13.51 -101.36 30.68
N THR A 604 14.52 -102.24 30.79
CA THR A 604 14.32 -103.68 30.90
C THR A 604 14.83 -104.18 32.21
N PHE A 605 14.10 -105.07 32.81
CA PHE A 605 14.45 -105.75 34.03
C PHE A 605 14.40 -107.22 33.89
N SER A 606 15.46 -107.93 34.40
CA SER A 606 15.45 -109.41 34.55
C SER A 606 16.05 -109.75 35.89
N THR A 607 15.68 -110.90 36.46
CA THR A 607 16.17 -111.31 37.74
C THR A 607 16.29 -112.85 37.77
N SER A 608 17.23 -113.33 38.59
CA SER A 608 17.37 -114.79 38.89
C SER A 608 16.77 -115.18 40.24
N LYS A 609 16.12 -114.17 40.94
CA LYS A 609 15.49 -114.39 42.25
C LYS A 609 13.99 -114.11 42.17
N PRO A 610 13.12 -115.03 42.58
CA PRO A 610 11.67 -114.75 42.67
C PRO A 610 11.40 -113.75 43.83
N GLY A 611 10.30 -113.04 43.72
CA GLY A 611 9.82 -112.04 44.71
C GLY A 611 9.31 -110.81 44.07
N VAL A 612 8.84 -109.85 44.89
CA VAL A 612 8.24 -108.61 44.42
C VAL A 612 9.34 -107.47 44.39
N TYR A 613 9.57 -106.91 43.22
CA TYR A 613 10.46 -105.82 43.00
C TYR A 613 9.59 -104.55 42.74
N THR A 614 9.91 -103.43 43.48
CA THR A 614 9.26 -102.15 43.29
C THR A 614 10.22 -101.17 42.70
N PHE A 615 9.88 -100.59 41.57
CA PHE A 615 10.64 -99.56 40.89
C PHE A 615 9.98 -98.21 41.13
N THR A 616 10.61 -97.28 41.86
CA THR A 616 10.11 -95.94 42.02
C THR A 616 10.85 -95.04 41.05
N PHE A 617 10.21 -94.67 39.96
CA PHE A 617 10.75 -93.74 38.98
C PHE A 617 10.51 -92.31 39.46
N ASN A 618 11.55 -91.53 39.48
CA ASN A 618 11.60 -90.14 39.81
C ASN A 618 12.01 -89.35 38.54
N ALA A 619 11.53 -88.10 38.37
CA ALA A 619 11.93 -87.24 37.27
C ALA A 619 12.02 -85.78 37.71
N LEU A 620 13.01 -85.09 37.14
CA LEU A 620 13.16 -83.65 37.21
C LEU A 620 13.15 -83.12 35.77
N THR A 621 12.23 -82.21 35.43
CA THR A 621 12.22 -81.57 34.09
C THR A 621 13.44 -80.69 33.90
N TYR A 622 13.81 -80.34 32.67
CA TYR A 622 14.85 -79.37 32.42
C TYR A 622 14.49 -77.96 32.91
N GLY A 623 13.19 -77.65 33.13
CA GLY A 623 12.69 -76.45 33.79
C GLY A 623 12.91 -76.42 35.30
N GLY A 624 13.42 -77.54 35.90
CA GLY A 624 13.70 -77.61 37.32
C GLY A 624 12.51 -78.07 38.16
N TYR A 625 11.50 -78.64 37.57
CA TYR A 625 10.32 -79.12 38.30
C TYR A 625 10.43 -80.60 38.62
N GLU A 626 10.33 -80.98 39.90
CA GLU A 626 10.24 -82.36 40.32
C GLU A 626 8.83 -82.94 40.08
N MET A 627 8.79 -84.12 39.51
CA MET A 627 7.55 -84.81 39.21
C MET A 627 7.14 -85.74 40.34
N THR A 628 5.87 -85.94 40.51
CA THR A 628 5.38 -86.94 41.42
C THR A 628 5.92 -88.32 41.00
N PRO A 629 6.62 -89.06 41.87
CA PRO A 629 7.20 -90.33 41.54
C PRO A 629 6.11 -91.38 41.16
N VAL A 630 6.47 -92.27 40.22
CA VAL A 630 5.56 -93.33 39.77
C VAL A 630 6.18 -94.69 40.10
N LYS A 631 5.39 -95.66 40.53
CA LYS A 631 5.83 -97.00 40.89
C LYS A 631 5.42 -98.02 39.89
N VAL A 632 6.35 -98.92 39.61
CA VAL A 632 6.05 -100.19 38.86
C VAL A 632 6.42 -101.32 39.74
N THR A 633 5.51 -102.29 39.86
CA THR A 633 5.73 -103.53 40.61
C THR A 633 5.86 -104.71 39.67
N ILE A 634 6.98 -105.45 39.84
CA ILE A 634 7.22 -106.66 39.10
C ILE A 634 7.23 -107.83 40.08
N ASN A 635 6.32 -108.74 39.95
CA ASN A 635 6.31 -109.99 40.66
C ASN A 635 7.05 -111.10 39.83
N ALA A 636 8.26 -111.44 40.26
CA ALA A 636 9.07 -112.41 39.64
C ALA A 636 8.70 -113.79 40.24
N VAL A 637 8.38 -114.75 39.41
CA VAL A 637 7.97 -116.13 39.78
C VAL A 637 9.12 -117.08 39.49
N ALA A 638 9.28 -118.15 40.31
CA ALA A 638 10.34 -119.13 40.10
C ALA A 638 10.27 -119.74 38.68
N ALA A 639 11.42 -120.02 38.05
CA ALA A 639 11.49 -120.74 36.82
C ALA A 639 10.98 -122.19 37.10
N GLU A 640 10.02 -122.73 36.36
CA GLU A 640 9.70 -124.11 36.47
C GLU A 640 10.93 -124.94 36.13
N THR A 641 11.38 -125.85 37.10
CA THR A 641 12.35 -126.85 36.87
C THR A 641 11.70 -127.99 36.08
N GLU A 642 12.06 -128.22 34.86
CA GLU A 642 11.74 -129.50 34.18
C GLU A 642 12.30 -130.64 34.97
N ASN A 643 11.45 -131.35 35.73
CA ASN A 643 11.81 -132.62 36.29
C ASN A 643 11.67 -133.68 35.17
N GLY A 644 12.84 -134.25 34.74
CA GLY A 644 12.89 -135.32 33.82
C GLY A 644 12.18 -136.57 34.35
N GLU A 645 11.27 -137.04 33.52
CA GLU A 645 10.69 -138.36 33.71
C GLU A 645 11.78 -139.39 33.59
N GLU A 646 11.86 -140.17 34.63
CA GLU A 646 12.58 -141.43 34.58
C GLU A 646 11.54 -142.53 34.29
N GLU A 647 11.72 -143.29 33.25
CA GLU A 647 10.99 -144.47 32.85
C GLU A 647 11.11 -145.57 33.90
N MET A 648 10.06 -146.37 33.91
CA MET A 648 10.24 -147.76 34.18
C MET A 648 9.00 -148.65 34.08
N PRO A 649 9.29 -149.94 33.89
CA PRO A 649 9.53 -150.85 32.77
C PRO A 649 8.32 -151.52 32.26
#